data_89b21d891eee5f2b162abe9c25dfc943
#
_entry.id   89b21d891eee5f2b162abe9c25dfc943
#
_cell.length_a   1.000
_cell.length_b   1.000
_cell.length_c   1.000
_cell.angle_alpha   90.00
_cell.angle_beta   90.00
_cell.angle_gamma   90.00
#
_symmetry.space_group_name_H-M   'P 1'
#
loop_
_entity.id
_entity.type
_entity.pdbx_description
1 polymer ?
#
loop_
_entity_poly.entity_id
_entity_poly.type
_entity_poly.pdbx_seq_one_letter_code
_entity_poly.pdbx_strand_id
1 'polypeptide(L)'
;MKPDERGFEDAITGSLVEAGGYRLCKWGTKPEWAGDFNAKLGLDTAELLAFIAETQPMAWRRLLEVHSGADGVLHQFGDRLAKQLDERGAVDVLRHGVNDHGIEVRLAFFKPAHGLTPELTERYLANRLTVTRQLPYEAAAAKTLDLCLFVNGIPVATAELKNPITLQTVEHAKKQYREDRDPANVTLGHRALVHFAVDPNLVEMTTRLDGLETRFLPFNRGDAGGKGNAPDPTGHRTRYLWEEIWARDAWLDLLGRFIHVLPGEGPTHAAKLKAGSVIFPRYHQWDAVRRLEATARAAGPGNSYLVQHSAGSGKSNTIAWLAHRLMSLHGTDDKPVFDKIVVITDRVILDRQLQETIYQFEHATGVVARIDQDSAQLAAALAGEQSRIVITTLQKFPFILDKVTDLGQRRFAVIVDEAHSSQTGEAAKDLKAALGAASAEAQLDAAEGAEAADAPAEPQDALAATVAARGRQSNLSFFAFTATPKARTLELFGRKNLDGNYAPFHLYSMRQAIEEGFILDVLKYYTTYATYWKVGKAVADDPEYDTRLARRAIARFVALHPHNLAQKAEIIVEHFREHTRHKIAGTGKAMVVTSSRLHAVRYKRAIDAYLREKGYADTKALVAFSGTVDDTGIDYTESSMNAFPESQTATRFAGPEYGVLIVAEKFQTGYDQPLLHTMFVDKTLVGLAAVQTLSRLNRIHPEKVDTFVLDFRNEAEAITEAFEPWYETTVAGPTDPNLLHDLALRLLGLQVLDEAQARTVAALIADRAAGAAAHGLIYAELAPAVERFNAKSANEKIEVRDLLDQFVRAYSFLSQVALFGDVLLEAVYLSSRALLTLLPATGGGRLDLGSEVELTHLRLEKISEGSIGPAKGIGELMAIYSGTGKEADEIKEHLSAIIDVLNERFGIALGTADQLFFDQLEAAWMGDEHLVAQARANPIENFRLVFADRFIKSIVARMDDNADIFGKILDDPAFQSTVMEHYLQRIFEHARTPAP
;
A
#
# COMPACT_ATOMS: atom_id res chain seq x y z
N MET A 1 -23.11 38.21 21.96
CA MET A 1 -22.56 36.89 22.31
C MET A 1 -21.18 37.12 22.90
N LYS A 2 -20.89 36.61 24.10
CA LYS A 2 -19.53 36.73 24.66
C LYS A 2 -18.61 35.79 23.92
N PRO A 3 -17.43 36.20 23.46
CA PRO A 3 -16.48 35.34 22.76
C PRO A 3 -15.67 34.47 23.75
N ASP A 4 -16.36 33.82 24.69
CA ASP A 4 -15.80 32.90 25.67
C ASP A 4 -16.22 31.47 25.38
N GLU A 5 -15.80 30.52 26.21
CA GLU A 5 -16.13 29.09 26.10
C GLU A 5 -17.65 28.86 26.09
N ARG A 6 -18.38 29.62 26.88
CA ARG A 6 -19.86 29.61 26.95
C ARG A 6 -20.51 30.00 25.64
N GLY A 7 -19.97 31.03 24.97
CA GLY A 7 -20.45 31.44 23.64
C GLY A 7 -20.19 30.35 22.57
N PHE A 8 -19.12 29.58 22.71
CA PHE A 8 -18.84 28.45 21.84
C PHE A 8 -19.80 27.27 22.08
N GLU A 9 -20.07 26.93 23.37
CA GLU A 9 -21.12 25.98 23.74
C GLU A 9 -22.50 26.39 23.18
N ASP A 10 -22.86 27.68 23.31
CA ASP A 10 -24.14 28.21 22.81
C ASP A 10 -24.27 28.07 21.30
N ALA A 11 -23.21 28.32 20.56
CA ALA A 11 -23.20 28.16 19.09
C ALA A 11 -23.41 26.69 18.65
N ILE A 12 -22.72 25.76 19.32
CA ILE A 12 -22.82 24.30 19.03
C ILE A 12 -24.25 23.82 19.37
N THR A 13 -24.68 24.05 20.59
CA THR A 13 -25.98 23.56 21.05
C THR A 13 -27.15 24.21 20.32
N GLY A 14 -27.04 25.54 20.03
CA GLY A 14 -28.03 26.23 19.18
C GLY A 14 -28.20 25.58 17.83
N SER A 15 -27.10 25.33 17.13
CA SER A 15 -27.10 24.64 15.80
C SER A 15 -27.69 23.24 15.88
N LEU A 16 -27.29 22.44 16.90
CA LEU A 16 -27.81 21.08 17.09
C LEU A 16 -29.34 21.07 17.32
N VAL A 17 -29.84 22.02 18.08
CA VAL A 17 -31.29 22.13 18.39
C VAL A 17 -32.09 22.68 17.20
N GLU A 18 -31.57 23.73 16.55
CA GLU A 18 -32.29 24.39 15.45
C GLU A 18 -32.31 23.57 14.16
N ALA A 19 -31.18 22.93 13.82
CA ALA A 19 -30.99 22.24 12.55
C ALA A 19 -30.53 20.76 12.69
N GLY A 20 -29.83 20.44 13.78
CA GLY A 20 -29.26 19.11 14.00
C GLY A 20 -30.25 18.01 14.41
N GLY A 21 -31.49 18.37 14.76
CA GLY A 21 -32.54 17.42 15.16
C GLY A 21 -32.43 16.93 16.61
N TYR A 22 -31.74 17.69 17.47
CA TYR A 22 -31.61 17.43 18.91
C TYR A 22 -32.57 18.23 19.77
N ARG A 23 -32.82 17.73 20.97
CA ARG A 23 -33.41 18.49 22.07
C ARG A 23 -32.34 18.80 23.08
N LEU A 24 -32.37 20.03 23.61
CA LEU A 24 -31.47 20.42 24.70
C LEU A 24 -32.03 19.93 26.02
N CYS A 25 -31.30 19.04 26.71
CA CYS A 25 -31.57 18.66 28.06
C CYS A 25 -30.71 19.52 29.00
N LYS A 26 -31.33 20.09 30.05
CA LYS A 26 -30.64 20.89 31.08
C LYS A 26 -30.72 20.14 32.40
N TRP A 27 -29.63 20.14 33.14
CA TRP A 27 -29.51 19.54 34.49
C TRP A 27 -29.39 20.62 35.51
N GLY A 28 -30.08 20.49 36.63
CA GLY A 28 -29.98 21.48 37.71
C GLY A 28 -31.15 21.43 38.66
N THR A 29 -31.17 22.35 39.63
CA THR A 29 -32.17 22.42 40.69
C THR A 29 -33.51 23.08 40.28
N LYS A 30 -33.62 23.54 39.02
CA LYS A 30 -34.85 24.13 38.49
C LYS A 30 -35.75 23.05 37.89
N PRO A 31 -37.06 23.03 38.16
CA PRO A 31 -37.98 22.03 37.66
C PRO A 31 -38.01 21.93 36.10
N GLU A 32 -37.80 23.05 35.40
CA GLU A 32 -37.73 23.10 33.95
C GLU A 32 -36.46 22.46 33.37
N TRP A 33 -35.50 22.05 34.23
CA TRP A 33 -34.26 21.40 33.83
C TRP A 33 -34.22 19.93 34.24
N ALA A 34 -35.34 19.34 34.64
CA ALA A 34 -35.44 17.98 35.11
C ALA A 34 -35.16 16.97 33.98
N GLY A 35 -33.93 16.59 33.87
CA GLY A 35 -33.52 15.35 33.21
C GLY A 35 -33.26 14.31 34.28
N ASP A 36 -33.58 13.07 33.98
CA ASP A 36 -33.39 11.94 34.89
C ASP A 36 -32.11 11.17 34.57
N PHE A 37 -30.98 11.90 34.48
CA PHE A 37 -29.68 11.23 34.29
C PHE A 37 -29.28 10.49 35.57
N ASN A 38 -29.21 9.18 35.47
CA ASN A 38 -28.74 8.30 36.51
C ASN A 38 -27.24 8.06 36.34
N ALA A 39 -26.40 8.75 37.10
CA ALA A 39 -24.93 8.64 37.02
C ALA A 39 -24.43 7.22 37.34
N LYS A 40 -25.16 6.42 38.16
CA LYS A 40 -24.79 5.03 38.45
C LYS A 40 -25.00 4.11 37.27
N LEU A 41 -26.08 4.31 36.53
CA LEU A 41 -26.36 3.54 35.31
C LEU A 41 -25.66 4.14 34.08
N GLY A 42 -25.30 5.42 34.10
CA GLY A 42 -24.80 6.18 32.98
C GLY A 42 -25.88 6.34 31.89
N LEU A 43 -27.13 6.60 32.28
CA LEU A 43 -28.29 6.66 31.38
C LEU A 43 -29.21 7.84 31.73
N ASP A 44 -29.79 8.47 30.71
CA ASP A 44 -30.98 9.33 30.87
C ASP A 44 -32.21 8.42 30.81
N THR A 45 -32.73 8.12 32.00
CA THR A 45 -33.81 7.14 32.18
C THR A 45 -35.15 7.64 31.67
N ALA A 46 -35.45 8.94 31.78
CA ALA A 46 -36.66 9.51 31.26
C ALA A 46 -36.76 9.42 29.72
N GLU A 47 -35.71 9.80 29.02
CA GLU A 47 -35.63 9.71 27.57
C GLU A 47 -35.66 8.26 27.09
N LEU A 48 -34.99 7.34 27.80
CA LEU A 48 -35.00 5.92 27.52
C LEU A 48 -36.41 5.30 27.62
N LEU A 49 -37.07 5.50 28.74
CA LEU A 49 -38.40 4.93 28.95
C LEU A 49 -39.45 5.55 28.02
N ALA A 50 -39.36 6.85 27.76
CA ALA A 50 -40.23 7.53 26.81
C ALA A 50 -40.05 6.98 25.39
N PHE A 51 -38.84 6.73 24.95
CA PHE A 51 -38.56 6.13 23.66
C PHE A 51 -39.17 4.71 23.53
N ILE A 52 -38.97 3.86 24.54
CA ILE A 52 -39.54 2.48 24.51
C ILE A 52 -41.05 2.54 24.52
N ALA A 53 -41.66 3.37 25.36
CA ALA A 53 -43.13 3.47 25.44
C ALA A 53 -43.76 3.98 24.14
N GLU A 54 -43.15 4.93 23.46
CA GLU A 54 -43.59 5.54 22.22
C GLU A 54 -43.44 4.60 21.02
N THR A 55 -42.29 3.95 20.91
CA THR A 55 -41.94 3.18 19.71
C THR A 55 -42.28 1.71 19.79
N GLN A 56 -42.48 1.15 21.00
CA GLN A 56 -42.69 -0.27 21.26
C GLN A 56 -43.76 -0.51 22.32
N PRO A 57 -45.01 -0.04 22.09
CA PRO A 57 -46.07 -0.04 23.12
C PRO A 57 -46.45 -1.45 23.62
N MET A 58 -46.27 -2.50 22.79
CA MET A 58 -46.53 -3.88 23.23
C MET A 58 -45.45 -4.41 24.17
N ALA A 59 -44.15 -4.13 23.83
CA ALA A 59 -43.04 -4.49 24.71
C ALA A 59 -43.14 -3.70 26.04
N TRP A 60 -43.47 -2.41 25.95
CA TRP A 60 -43.62 -1.55 27.10
C TRP A 60 -44.69 -2.06 28.08
N ARG A 61 -45.90 -2.43 27.61
CA ARG A 61 -46.92 -3.02 28.45
C ARG A 61 -46.46 -4.26 29.18
N ARG A 62 -45.80 -5.17 28.44
CA ARG A 62 -45.27 -6.41 29.00
C ARG A 62 -44.16 -6.14 30.05
N LEU A 63 -43.34 -5.16 29.83
CA LEU A 63 -42.33 -4.74 30.83
C LEU A 63 -42.98 -4.21 32.11
N LEU A 64 -44.04 -3.39 31.99
CA LEU A 64 -44.83 -2.91 33.15
C LEU A 64 -45.47 -4.05 33.93
N GLU A 65 -45.98 -5.09 33.27
CA GLU A 65 -46.56 -6.27 33.90
C GLU A 65 -45.47 -7.09 34.62
N VAL A 66 -44.34 -7.37 33.98
CA VAL A 66 -43.25 -8.18 34.54
C VAL A 66 -42.60 -7.48 35.74
N HIS A 67 -42.41 -6.19 35.66
CA HIS A 67 -41.69 -5.40 36.67
C HIS A 67 -42.59 -4.63 37.65
N SER A 68 -43.89 -4.94 37.65
CA SER A 68 -44.85 -4.31 38.60
C SER A 68 -44.95 -2.80 38.53
N GLY A 69 -44.89 -2.23 37.31
CA GLY A 69 -45.06 -0.81 37.06
C GLY A 69 -43.80 -0.08 36.60
N ALA A 70 -43.93 1.22 36.39
CA ALA A 70 -42.85 2.06 35.81
C ALA A 70 -41.60 2.13 36.68
N ASP A 71 -41.78 2.24 38.01
CA ASP A 71 -40.63 2.27 38.94
C ASP A 71 -39.87 0.92 38.92
N GLY A 72 -40.59 -0.20 38.85
CA GLY A 72 -39.99 -1.52 38.69
C GLY A 72 -39.20 -1.66 37.39
N VAL A 73 -39.74 -1.18 36.28
CA VAL A 73 -39.04 -1.13 34.99
C VAL A 73 -37.76 -0.26 35.12
N LEU A 74 -37.87 0.92 35.73
CA LEU A 74 -36.70 1.80 35.89
C LEU A 74 -35.57 1.09 36.63
N HIS A 75 -35.84 0.40 37.72
CA HIS A 75 -34.83 -0.27 38.53
C HIS A 75 -34.33 -1.57 37.88
N GLN A 76 -35.26 -2.49 37.60
CA GLN A 76 -34.87 -3.86 37.21
C GLN A 76 -34.44 -3.96 35.74
N PHE A 77 -35.17 -3.34 34.83
CA PHE A 77 -34.80 -3.28 33.43
C PHE A 77 -33.59 -2.37 33.21
N GLY A 78 -33.55 -1.22 33.96
CA GLY A 78 -32.41 -0.31 33.92
C GLY A 78 -31.10 -0.97 34.36
N ASP A 79 -31.10 -1.71 35.48
CA ASP A 79 -29.93 -2.47 35.94
C ASP A 79 -29.54 -3.59 34.93
N ARG A 80 -30.53 -4.26 34.33
CA ARG A 80 -30.27 -5.28 33.32
C ARG A 80 -29.68 -4.70 32.03
N LEU A 81 -30.21 -3.57 31.56
CA LEU A 81 -29.66 -2.84 30.40
C LEU A 81 -28.24 -2.39 30.66
N ALA A 82 -27.97 -1.80 31.86
CA ALA A 82 -26.62 -1.39 32.24
C ALA A 82 -25.64 -2.57 32.20
N LYS A 83 -26.06 -3.74 32.72
CA LYS A 83 -25.25 -4.96 32.66
C LYS A 83 -25.00 -5.42 31.19
N GLN A 84 -26.01 -5.36 30.30
CA GLN A 84 -25.84 -5.71 28.88
C GLN A 84 -24.91 -4.74 28.16
N LEU A 85 -24.99 -3.45 28.48
CA LEU A 85 -24.06 -2.43 27.95
C LEU A 85 -22.60 -2.70 28.42
N ASP A 86 -22.42 -3.14 29.66
CA ASP A 86 -21.10 -3.49 30.21
C ASP A 86 -20.54 -4.80 29.61
N GLU A 87 -21.40 -5.76 29.25
CA GLU A 87 -21.00 -7.06 28.72
C GLU A 87 -20.81 -7.06 27.20
N ARG A 88 -21.68 -6.37 26.44
CA ARG A 88 -21.74 -6.40 24.98
C ARG A 88 -21.24 -5.12 24.33
N GLY A 89 -21.17 -4.02 25.07
CA GLY A 89 -20.85 -2.70 24.56
C GLY A 89 -22.04 -1.96 23.94
N ALA A 90 -21.94 -0.63 23.94
CA ALA A 90 -23.04 0.23 23.51
C ALA A 90 -23.37 0.09 21.99
N VAL A 91 -22.39 -0.21 21.13
CA VAL A 91 -22.63 -0.42 19.69
C VAL A 91 -23.56 -1.61 19.45
N ASP A 92 -23.25 -2.75 20.04
CA ASP A 92 -24.02 -3.98 19.87
C ASP A 92 -25.44 -3.83 20.47
N VAL A 93 -25.53 -3.23 21.65
CA VAL A 93 -26.82 -3.03 22.33
C VAL A 93 -27.73 -2.04 21.58
N LEU A 94 -27.19 -0.97 21.02
CA LEU A 94 -27.96 -0.04 20.17
C LEU A 94 -28.48 -0.70 18.90
N ARG A 95 -27.69 -1.59 18.28
CA ARG A 95 -28.05 -2.23 17.02
C ARG A 95 -29.01 -3.40 17.20
N HIS A 96 -28.77 -4.23 18.20
CA HIS A 96 -29.50 -5.50 18.36
C HIS A 96 -30.53 -5.46 19.49
N GLY A 97 -30.45 -4.42 20.35
CA GLY A 97 -31.33 -4.33 21.49
C GLY A 97 -30.98 -5.31 22.61
N VAL A 98 -31.90 -5.48 23.54
CA VAL A 98 -31.79 -6.39 24.69
C VAL A 98 -33.00 -7.27 24.81
N ASN A 99 -32.80 -8.47 25.39
CA ASN A 99 -33.89 -9.35 25.77
C ASN A 99 -34.07 -9.34 27.30
N ASP A 100 -35.27 -9.03 27.76
CA ASP A 100 -35.65 -9.04 29.17
C ASP A 100 -36.86 -9.93 29.40
N HIS A 101 -36.64 -11.02 30.10
CA HIS A 101 -37.67 -12.03 30.36
C HIS A 101 -38.46 -12.50 29.12
N GLY A 102 -37.76 -12.63 27.96
CA GLY A 102 -38.36 -13.00 26.68
C GLY A 102 -39.05 -11.83 25.95
N ILE A 103 -38.87 -10.59 26.43
CA ILE A 103 -39.32 -9.36 25.77
C ILE A 103 -38.13 -8.76 25.04
N GLU A 104 -38.19 -8.71 23.72
CA GLU A 104 -37.18 -7.99 22.91
C GLU A 104 -37.48 -6.51 22.94
N VAL A 105 -36.45 -5.71 23.31
CA VAL A 105 -36.49 -4.24 23.36
C VAL A 105 -35.40 -3.69 22.46
N ARG A 106 -35.80 -2.97 21.41
CA ARG A 106 -34.87 -2.22 20.56
C ARG A 106 -34.52 -0.90 21.19
N LEU A 107 -33.25 -0.52 21.13
CA LEU A 107 -32.75 0.71 21.75
C LEU A 107 -32.44 1.81 20.75
N ALA A 108 -32.39 1.51 19.47
CA ALA A 108 -32.35 2.48 18.38
C ALA A 108 -32.93 1.88 17.09
N PHE A 109 -33.44 2.73 16.21
CA PHE A 109 -33.84 2.38 14.86
C PHE A 109 -33.00 3.13 13.84
N PHE A 110 -32.41 2.41 12.89
CA PHE A 110 -31.54 3.00 11.88
C PHE A 110 -32.32 3.21 10.57
N LYS A 111 -31.84 4.16 9.77
CA LYS A 111 -32.48 4.54 8.50
C LYS A 111 -32.59 3.34 7.58
N PRO A 112 -33.78 2.98 7.08
CA PRO A 112 -33.93 1.89 6.13
C PRO A 112 -33.23 2.20 4.82
N ALA A 113 -32.80 1.15 4.09
CA ALA A 113 -32.11 1.30 2.81
C ALA A 113 -33.02 1.81 1.68
N HIS A 114 -34.36 1.60 1.82
CA HIS A 114 -35.40 1.97 0.86
C HIS A 114 -36.66 2.44 1.57
N GLY A 115 -37.57 3.10 0.85
CA GLY A 115 -38.83 3.66 1.35
C GLY A 115 -40.03 2.69 1.34
N LEU A 116 -39.82 1.43 0.98
CA LEU A 116 -40.91 0.46 0.75
C LEU A 116 -41.69 0.07 2.03
N THR A 117 -41.15 0.36 3.22
CA THR A 117 -41.75 0.06 4.51
C THR A 117 -41.85 1.34 5.33
N PRO A 118 -42.97 2.10 5.22
CA PRO A 118 -43.12 3.38 5.91
C PRO A 118 -42.94 3.30 7.43
N GLU A 119 -43.38 2.18 8.06
CA GLU A 119 -43.27 1.98 9.51
C GLU A 119 -41.83 1.96 10.01
N LEU A 120 -40.88 1.49 9.20
CA LEU A 120 -39.44 1.57 9.55
C LEU A 120 -38.94 3.00 9.52
N THR A 121 -39.46 3.80 8.59
CA THR A 121 -39.13 5.23 8.53
C THR A 121 -39.71 5.97 9.71
N GLU A 122 -40.94 5.70 10.10
CA GLU A 122 -41.59 6.28 11.29
C GLU A 122 -40.79 5.95 12.56
N ARG A 123 -40.44 4.69 12.76
CA ARG A 123 -39.61 4.27 13.91
C ARG A 123 -38.22 4.95 13.90
N TYR A 124 -37.61 5.08 12.70
CA TYR A 124 -36.35 5.82 12.57
C TYR A 124 -36.51 7.28 13.00
N LEU A 125 -37.58 7.95 12.59
CA LEU A 125 -37.86 9.34 12.95
C LEU A 125 -38.21 9.48 14.44
N ALA A 126 -38.70 8.45 15.09
CA ALA A 126 -39.01 8.45 16.52
C ALA A 126 -37.81 8.32 17.45
N ASN A 127 -36.56 8.10 16.91
CA ASN A 127 -35.38 8.19 17.79
C ASN A 127 -35.28 9.57 18.43
N ARG A 128 -34.90 9.58 19.70
CA ARG A 128 -34.79 10.77 20.55
C ARG A 128 -33.33 11.13 20.73
N LEU A 129 -32.87 12.17 20.01
CA LEU A 129 -31.52 12.69 20.16
C LEU A 129 -31.55 13.88 21.14
N THR A 130 -30.67 13.81 22.15
CA THR A 130 -30.56 14.91 23.13
C THR A 130 -29.12 15.31 23.29
N VAL A 131 -28.89 16.60 23.52
CA VAL A 131 -27.61 17.19 23.89
C VAL A 131 -27.73 17.82 25.28
N THR A 132 -26.73 17.52 26.13
CA THR A 132 -26.66 18.02 27.49
C THR A 132 -25.37 18.82 27.67
N ARG A 133 -25.50 20.01 28.23
CA ARG A 133 -24.35 20.85 28.60
C ARG A 133 -24.04 20.64 30.08
N GLN A 134 -22.75 20.68 30.41
CA GLN A 134 -22.25 20.60 31.77
C GLN A 134 -22.86 19.40 32.54
N LEU A 135 -22.83 18.23 31.92
CA LEU A 135 -23.39 16.99 32.47
C LEU A 135 -22.64 16.57 33.74
N PRO A 136 -23.30 16.52 34.91
CA PRO A 136 -22.71 15.97 36.13
C PRO A 136 -22.68 14.44 36.03
N TYR A 137 -21.58 13.89 35.53
CA TYR A 137 -21.44 12.45 35.23
C TYR A 137 -21.02 11.62 36.45
N GLU A 138 -20.68 12.27 37.57
CA GLU A 138 -20.26 11.65 38.83
C GLU A 138 -21.07 12.18 39.99
N ALA A 139 -21.75 11.28 40.72
CA ALA A 139 -22.66 11.67 41.77
C ALA A 139 -22.00 12.35 42.98
N ALA A 140 -20.71 12.10 43.22
CA ALA A 140 -19.98 12.57 44.41
C ALA A 140 -19.05 13.77 44.13
N ALA A 141 -18.82 14.14 42.89
CA ALA A 141 -17.91 15.20 42.50
C ALA A 141 -18.63 16.31 41.74
N ALA A 142 -18.19 17.56 41.88
CA ALA A 142 -18.68 18.71 41.12
C ALA A 142 -18.12 18.75 39.68
N LYS A 143 -17.67 17.61 39.15
CA LYS A 143 -17.10 17.50 37.80
C LYS A 143 -18.21 17.35 36.76
N THR A 144 -18.11 18.14 35.68
CA THR A 144 -19.07 18.12 34.58
C THR A 144 -18.35 17.89 33.27
N LEU A 145 -19.04 17.31 32.26
CA LEU A 145 -18.64 17.28 30.88
C LEU A 145 -19.23 18.46 30.15
N ASP A 146 -18.45 19.16 29.33
CA ASP A 146 -18.91 20.34 28.61
C ASP A 146 -20.12 20.03 27.73
N LEU A 147 -20.03 18.96 26.91
CA LEU A 147 -21.16 18.45 26.15
C LEU A 147 -21.23 16.91 26.20
N CYS A 148 -22.46 16.39 26.22
CA CYS A 148 -22.74 14.97 26.05
C CYS A 148 -23.91 14.77 25.08
N LEU A 149 -23.72 13.90 24.08
CA LEU A 149 -24.72 13.53 23.08
C LEU A 149 -25.34 12.18 23.45
N PHE A 150 -26.66 12.12 23.41
CA PHE A 150 -27.43 10.93 23.73
C PHE A 150 -28.30 10.49 22.55
N VAL A 151 -28.51 9.19 22.44
CA VAL A 151 -29.50 8.57 21.59
C VAL A 151 -30.42 7.71 22.47
N ASN A 152 -31.69 8.05 22.50
CA ASN A 152 -32.71 7.33 23.29
C ASN A 152 -32.31 7.11 24.75
N GLY A 153 -31.70 8.16 25.37
CA GLY A 153 -31.24 8.11 26.76
C GLY A 153 -29.88 7.44 26.99
N ILE A 154 -29.21 6.89 25.96
CA ILE A 154 -27.88 6.30 26.07
C ILE A 154 -26.85 7.32 25.59
N PRO A 155 -25.84 7.71 26.43
CA PRO A 155 -24.78 8.60 26.01
C PRO A 155 -23.89 7.89 24.97
N VAL A 156 -23.65 8.54 23.83
CA VAL A 156 -22.90 7.98 22.70
C VAL A 156 -21.65 8.77 22.37
N ALA A 157 -21.58 10.06 22.74
CA ALA A 157 -20.39 10.87 22.59
C ALA A 157 -20.28 11.91 23.69
N THR A 158 -19.03 12.27 24.05
CA THR A 158 -18.71 13.41 24.90
C THR A 158 -17.81 14.40 24.18
N ALA A 159 -17.86 15.67 24.57
CA ALA A 159 -16.92 16.68 24.07
C ALA A 159 -16.46 17.61 25.21
N GLU A 160 -15.16 17.88 25.24
CA GLU A 160 -14.53 18.93 26.00
C GLU A 160 -14.18 20.09 25.09
N LEU A 161 -14.66 21.27 25.40
CA LEU A 161 -14.58 22.46 24.57
C LEU A 161 -13.56 23.44 25.12
N LYS A 162 -12.77 24.06 24.28
CA LYS A 162 -11.82 25.10 24.62
C LYS A 162 -11.90 26.26 23.64
N ASN A 163 -11.53 27.46 24.14
CA ASN A 163 -11.54 28.65 23.28
C ASN A 163 -10.18 29.37 23.33
N PRO A 164 -9.48 29.53 22.20
CA PRO A 164 -8.22 30.27 22.15
C PRO A 164 -8.28 31.71 22.65
N ILE A 165 -9.44 32.36 22.64
CA ILE A 165 -9.60 33.72 23.24
C ILE A 165 -9.32 33.70 24.74
N THR A 166 -9.54 32.58 25.42
CA THR A 166 -9.19 32.38 26.83
C THR A 166 -7.82 31.72 26.99
N LEU A 167 -6.99 31.70 25.95
CA LEU A 167 -5.66 31.06 25.91
C LEU A 167 -5.72 29.53 26.08
N GLN A 168 -6.85 28.91 25.81
CA GLN A 168 -7.06 27.47 25.88
C GLN A 168 -7.33 26.89 24.50
N THR A 169 -6.69 25.77 24.17
CA THR A 169 -6.75 25.11 22.85
C THR A 169 -7.18 23.65 23.01
N VAL A 170 -7.34 22.96 21.89
CA VAL A 170 -7.62 21.53 21.84
C VAL A 170 -6.66 20.71 22.73
N GLU A 171 -5.40 21.15 22.92
CA GLU A 171 -4.44 20.47 23.81
C GLU A 171 -4.88 20.49 25.27
N HIS A 172 -5.53 21.57 25.73
CA HIS A 172 -6.08 21.65 27.07
C HIS A 172 -7.30 20.73 27.24
N ALA A 173 -8.13 20.57 26.21
CA ALA A 173 -9.23 19.61 26.23
C ALA A 173 -8.71 18.16 26.31
N LYS A 174 -7.65 17.83 25.52
CA LYS A 174 -6.99 16.52 25.61
C LYS A 174 -6.37 16.27 26.98
N LYS A 175 -5.71 17.28 27.54
CA LYS A 175 -5.14 17.21 28.88
C LYS A 175 -6.23 16.93 29.92
N GLN A 176 -7.38 17.60 29.81
CA GLN A 176 -8.52 17.41 30.72
C GLN A 176 -9.04 15.96 30.67
N TYR A 177 -9.13 15.35 29.46
CA TYR A 177 -9.49 13.93 29.36
C TYR A 177 -8.43 12.99 29.95
N ARG A 178 -7.15 13.31 29.84
CA ARG A 178 -6.06 12.48 30.35
C ARG A 178 -5.91 12.53 31.88
N GLU A 179 -6.07 13.71 32.47
CA GLU A 179 -5.72 13.95 33.85
C GLU A 179 -6.97 14.01 34.77
N ASP A 180 -8.09 14.54 34.27
CA ASP A 180 -9.26 14.85 35.11
C ASP A 180 -10.43 13.88 34.91
N ARG A 181 -10.42 13.05 33.86
CA ARG A 181 -11.50 12.11 33.54
C ARG A 181 -11.08 10.69 33.87
N ASP A 182 -11.82 10.02 34.75
CA ASP A 182 -11.55 8.63 35.13
C ASP A 182 -12.03 7.67 34.04
N PRO A 183 -11.13 6.91 33.41
CA PRO A 183 -11.51 5.89 32.41
C PRO A 183 -12.44 4.80 32.95
N ALA A 184 -12.45 4.54 34.25
CA ALA A 184 -13.32 3.56 34.89
C ALA A 184 -14.75 4.07 35.12
N ASN A 185 -14.99 5.38 34.91
CA ASN A 185 -16.33 5.94 35.07
C ASN A 185 -17.31 5.33 34.08
N VAL A 186 -18.52 4.98 34.53
CA VAL A 186 -19.52 4.27 33.72
C VAL A 186 -19.88 5.02 32.44
N THR A 187 -20.10 6.34 32.53
CA THR A 187 -20.47 7.16 31.36
C THR A 187 -19.34 7.25 30.37
N LEU A 188 -18.12 7.44 30.84
CA LEU A 188 -16.93 7.62 29.99
C LEU A 188 -16.39 6.29 29.45
N GLY A 189 -16.22 5.28 30.29
CA GLY A 189 -15.56 4.03 29.91
C GLY A 189 -16.50 2.95 29.37
N HIS A 190 -17.80 3.03 29.62
CA HIS A 190 -18.74 1.94 29.31
C HIS A 190 -19.94 2.35 28.45
N ARG A 191 -20.22 3.65 28.27
CA ARG A 191 -21.37 4.12 27.48
C ARG A 191 -20.94 4.90 26.25
N ALA A 192 -20.20 6.00 26.45
CA ALA A 192 -19.75 6.82 25.33
C ALA A 192 -18.82 6.03 24.42
N LEU A 193 -19.05 6.15 23.12
CA LEU A 193 -18.31 5.44 22.08
C LEU A 193 -17.12 6.26 21.55
N VAL A 194 -17.17 7.57 21.70
CA VAL A 194 -16.17 8.51 21.22
C VAL A 194 -16.15 9.76 22.08
N HIS A 195 -14.94 10.28 22.31
CA HIS A 195 -14.68 11.48 23.07
C HIS A 195 -13.99 12.51 22.18
N PHE A 196 -14.55 13.71 22.08
CA PHE A 196 -14.04 14.78 21.25
C PHE A 196 -13.38 15.86 22.09
N ALA A 197 -12.16 16.25 21.71
CA ALA A 197 -11.50 17.46 22.15
C ALA A 197 -11.66 18.51 21.05
N VAL A 198 -12.27 19.67 21.34
CA VAL A 198 -12.69 20.62 20.31
C VAL A 198 -12.31 22.03 20.70
N ASP A 199 -11.75 22.77 19.73
CA ASP A 199 -11.71 24.22 19.77
C ASP A 199 -12.24 24.81 18.44
N PRO A 200 -12.37 26.14 18.27
CA PRO A 200 -12.84 26.75 17.02
C PRO A 200 -12.03 26.42 15.77
N ASN A 201 -10.81 25.87 15.90
CA ASN A 201 -9.89 25.59 14.80
C ASN A 201 -9.69 24.10 14.55
N LEU A 202 -9.68 23.26 15.59
CA LEU A 202 -9.29 21.85 15.51
C LEU A 202 -10.28 20.95 16.26
N VAL A 203 -10.40 19.72 15.73
CA VAL A 203 -11.12 18.61 16.36
C VAL A 203 -10.15 17.42 16.47
N GLU A 204 -10.07 16.87 17.68
CA GLU A 204 -9.40 15.59 17.91
C GLU A 204 -10.34 14.64 18.65
N MET A 205 -10.22 13.34 18.43
CA MET A 205 -11.11 12.34 19.01
C MET A 205 -10.37 11.10 19.49
N THR A 206 -10.97 10.41 20.45
CA THR A 206 -10.54 9.08 20.87
C THR A 206 -11.77 8.21 21.14
N THR A 207 -11.62 6.90 20.90
CA THR A 207 -12.68 5.92 21.24
C THR A 207 -12.41 5.19 22.56
N ARG A 208 -11.28 5.48 23.21
CA ARG A 208 -10.91 4.89 24.49
C ARG A 208 -10.10 5.87 25.33
N LEU A 209 -10.52 6.06 26.56
CA LEU A 209 -9.72 6.76 27.56
C LEU A 209 -8.83 5.76 28.29
N ASP A 210 -7.57 6.13 28.52
CA ASP A 210 -6.55 5.31 29.17
C ASP A 210 -5.64 6.19 30.06
N GLY A 211 -6.25 7.15 30.78
CA GLY A 211 -5.54 8.13 31.56
C GLY A 211 -4.52 8.91 30.74
N LEU A 212 -3.29 9.04 31.24
CA LEU A 212 -2.20 9.75 30.56
C LEU A 212 -1.82 9.15 29.20
N GLU A 213 -2.04 7.85 29.01
CA GLU A 213 -1.76 7.13 27.77
C GLU A 213 -2.85 7.30 26.70
N THR A 214 -3.91 8.05 27.00
CA THR A 214 -5.00 8.30 26.03
C THR A 214 -4.48 8.93 24.75
N ARG A 215 -4.69 8.27 23.63
CA ARG A 215 -4.31 8.74 22.30
C ARG A 215 -5.48 9.41 21.62
N PHE A 216 -5.26 10.66 21.24
CA PHE A 216 -6.20 11.40 20.40
C PHE A 216 -5.77 11.35 18.96
N LEU A 217 -6.74 11.31 18.07
CA LEU A 217 -6.58 11.22 16.62
C LEU A 217 -7.24 12.44 15.99
N PRO A 218 -6.57 13.11 15.03
CA PRO A 218 -7.17 14.24 14.31
C PRO A 218 -8.44 13.83 13.59
N PHE A 219 -9.44 14.71 13.64
CA PHE A 219 -10.71 14.55 12.95
C PHE A 219 -11.00 15.82 12.15
N ASN A 220 -10.10 16.22 11.24
CA ASN A 220 -10.10 17.48 10.52
C ASN A 220 -10.28 17.28 9.02
N ARG A 221 -10.79 18.32 8.33
CA ARG A 221 -11.00 18.32 6.87
C ARG A 221 -9.72 18.42 6.08
N GLY A 222 -8.70 19.06 6.64
CA GLY A 222 -7.50 19.50 5.95
C GLY A 222 -7.59 20.96 5.51
N ASP A 223 -6.41 21.57 5.32
CA ASP A 223 -6.25 22.92 4.80
C ASP A 223 -5.15 22.94 3.73
N ALA A 224 -5.49 23.28 2.51
CA ALA A 224 -4.57 23.36 1.36
C ALA A 224 -3.61 22.16 1.26
N GLY A 225 -4.16 20.93 1.36
CA GLY A 225 -3.40 19.69 1.31
C GLY A 225 -2.63 19.33 2.59
N GLY A 226 -2.69 20.15 3.64
CA GLY A 226 -2.08 19.93 4.96
C GLY A 226 -3.10 19.68 6.06
N LYS A 227 -2.64 19.61 7.32
CA LYS A 227 -3.46 19.38 8.51
C LYS A 227 -4.39 20.56 8.82
N GLY A 228 -5.38 20.31 9.68
CA GLY A 228 -6.26 21.32 10.25
C GLY A 228 -7.54 21.51 9.45
N ASN A 229 -8.10 22.71 9.49
CA ASN A 229 -9.32 23.09 8.80
C ASN A 229 -9.13 24.43 8.11
N ALA A 230 -9.57 24.54 6.85
CA ALA A 230 -9.54 25.80 6.11
C ALA A 230 -10.34 26.90 6.83
N PRO A 231 -9.96 28.20 6.71
CA PRO A 231 -10.74 29.30 7.22
C PRO A 231 -12.18 29.25 6.71
N ASP A 232 -13.14 29.40 7.60
CA ASP A 232 -14.57 29.53 7.26
C ASP A 232 -15.00 30.98 7.41
N PRO A 233 -15.40 31.67 6.31
CA PRO A 233 -15.79 33.06 6.37
C PRO A 233 -17.12 33.28 7.09
N THR A 234 -17.87 32.22 7.38
CA THR A 234 -19.23 32.29 7.94
C THR A 234 -19.32 31.77 9.37
N GLY A 235 -18.22 31.23 9.94
CA GLY A 235 -18.26 30.67 11.29
C GLY A 235 -16.96 30.05 11.77
N HIS A 236 -17.08 29.11 12.70
CA HIS A 236 -15.95 28.35 13.21
C HIS A 236 -15.43 27.36 12.18
N ARG A 237 -14.11 27.18 12.07
CA ARG A 237 -13.50 26.19 11.16
C ARG A 237 -13.98 24.76 11.46
N THR A 238 -14.37 24.51 12.70
CA THR A 238 -14.83 23.20 13.20
C THR A 238 -16.34 22.99 13.14
N ARG A 239 -17.12 23.93 12.58
CA ARG A 239 -18.58 23.86 12.56
C ARG A 239 -19.14 22.61 11.86
N TYR A 240 -18.39 22.03 10.90
CA TYR A 240 -18.77 20.78 10.25
C TYR A 240 -19.05 19.64 11.24
N LEU A 241 -18.41 19.67 12.43
CA LEU A 241 -18.60 18.65 13.46
C LEU A 241 -20.05 18.59 13.92
N TRP A 242 -20.68 19.72 14.18
CA TRP A 242 -22.07 19.76 14.66
C TRP A 242 -23.11 19.98 13.55
N GLU A 243 -22.74 20.63 12.44
CA GLU A 243 -23.65 20.82 11.33
C GLU A 243 -23.74 19.61 10.37
N GLU A 244 -22.69 18.78 10.30
CA GLU A 244 -22.66 17.66 9.36
C GLU A 244 -22.50 16.31 10.07
N ILE A 245 -21.52 16.19 11.00
CA ILE A 245 -21.18 14.90 11.62
C ILE A 245 -22.18 14.53 12.72
N TRP A 246 -22.48 15.44 13.62
CA TRP A 246 -23.44 15.24 14.72
C TRP A 246 -24.90 15.44 14.30
N ALA A 247 -25.16 16.00 13.11
CA ALA A 247 -26.50 16.09 12.59
C ALA A 247 -27.17 14.71 12.57
N ARG A 248 -28.47 14.67 12.94
CA ARG A 248 -29.28 13.47 13.19
C ARG A 248 -28.99 12.31 12.23
N ASP A 249 -29.17 12.56 10.94
CA ASP A 249 -29.05 11.49 9.92
C ASP A 249 -27.63 10.96 9.80
N ALA A 250 -26.63 11.85 9.84
CA ALA A 250 -25.22 11.45 9.77
C ALA A 250 -24.77 10.73 11.04
N TRP A 251 -25.20 11.21 12.21
CA TRP A 251 -24.84 10.63 13.49
C TRP A 251 -25.44 9.22 13.67
N LEU A 252 -26.72 9.05 13.39
CA LEU A 252 -27.36 7.73 13.43
C LEU A 252 -26.77 6.78 12.38
N ASP A 253 -26.38 7.30 11.22
CA ASP A 253 -25.70 6.49 10.19
C ASP A 253 -24.30 6.04 10.65
N LEU A 254 -23.53 6.92 11.31
CA LEU A 254 -22.27 6.57 11.94
C LEU A 254 -22.43 5.43 12.95
N LEU A 255 -23.39 5.56 13.87
CA LEU A 255 -23.68 4.57 14.90
C LEU A 255 -24.17 3.22 14.31
N GLY A 256 -25.00 3.31 13.28
CA GLY A 256 -25.61 2.13 12.66
C GLY A 256 -24.71 1.36 11.72
N ARG A 257 -23.79 2.03 11.01
CA ARG A 257 -23.15 1.43 9.84
C ARG A 257 -21.64 1.67 9.70
N PHE A 258 -21.06 2.67 10.39
CA PHE A 258 -19.63 2.92 10.29
C PHE A 258 -18.86 2.39 11.51
N ILE A 259 -19.34 2.67 12.72
CA ILE A 259 -18.64 2.18 13.91
C ILE A 259 -18.68 0.66 13.94
N HIS A 260 -17.56 0.02 14.22
CA HIS A 260 -17.51 -1.42 14.46
C HIS A 260 -16.53 -1.73 15.60
N VAL A 261 -16.67 -2.91 16.18
CA VAL A 261 -15.81 -3.38 17.26
C VAL A 261 -14.90 -4.46 16.73
N LEU A 262 -13.59 -4.20 16.79
CA LEU A 262 -12.59 -5.25 16.54
C LEU A 262 -12.54 -6.14 17.78
N PRO A 263 -12.89 -7.44 17.67
CA PRO A 263 -12.87 -8.33 18.83
C PRO A 263 -11.46 -8.45 19.41
N GLY A 264 -11.34 -8.32 20.72
CA GLY A 264 -10.11 -8.61 21.43
C GLY A 264 -9.94 -10.12 21.70
N GLU A 265 -8.96 -10.47 22.52
CA GLU A 265 -8.78 -11.84 22.97
C GLU A 265 -9.73 -12.21 24.12
N GLY A 266 -10.29 -13.40 24.09
CA GLY A 266 -11.18 -13.85 25.14
C GLY A 266 -11.80 -15.22 24.89
N PRO A 267 -12.24 -15.95 25.95
CA PRO A 267 -12.77 -17.30 25.84
C PRO A 267 -14.18 -17.36 25.25
N THR A 268 -14.96 -16.28 25.33
CA THR A 268 -16.32 -16.19 24.80
C THR A 268 -16.48 -15.01 23.86
N HIS A 269 -17.53 -15.04 23.02
CA HIS A 269 -17.82 -13.91 22.12
C HIS A 269 -18.02 -12.60 22.91
N ALA A 270 -18.76 -12.62 24.00
CA ALA A 270 -18.95 -11.45 24.86
C ALA A 270 -17.62 -10.95 25.48
N ALA A 271 -16.74 -11.87 25.93
CA ALA A 271 -15.41 -11.49 26.44
C ALA A 271 -14.55 -10.84 25.35
N LYS A 272 -14.62 -11.33 24.12
CA LYS A 272 -13.92 -10.74 22.97
C LYS A 272 -14.44 -9.36 22.61
N LEU A 273 -15.76 -9.14 22.64
CA LEU A 273 -16.36 -7.82 22.40
C LEU A 273 -15.95 -6.84 23.51
N LYS A 274 -15.98 -7.26 24.78
CA LYS A 274 -15.57 -6.44 25.91
C LYS A 274 -14.10 -6.03 25.87
N ALA A 275 -13.23 -6.94 25.43
CA ALA A 275 -11.80 -6.67 25.26
C ALA A 275 -11.49 -5.98 23.92
N GLY A 276 -12.50 -5.77 23.08
CA GLY A 276 -12.36 -5.23 21.74
C GLY A 276 -12.10 -3.72 21.73
N SER A 277 -11.65 -3.25 20.56
CA SER A 277 -11.44 -1.84 20.29
C SER A 277 -12.54 -1.30 19.38
N VAL A 278 -13.13 -0.18 19.76
CA VAL A 278 -14.11 0.53 18.91
C VAL A 278 -13.36 1.26 17.81
N ILE A 279 -13.69 0.96 16.58
CA ILE A 279 -13.20 1.66 15.39
C ILE A 279 -14.22 2.69 14.96
N PHE A 280 -13.82 3.95 15.04
CA PHE A 280 -14.56 5.10 14.53
C PHE A 280 -13.88 5.60 13.26
N PRO A 281 -14.61 5.91 12.15
CA PRO A 281 -14.00 6.39 10.92
C PRO A 281 -13.30 7.73 11.15
N ARG A 282 -12.17 7.97 10.51
CA ARG A 282 -11.58 9.29 10.42
C ARG A 282 -12.38 10.18 9.48
N TYR A 283 -12.22 11.48 9.59
CA TYR A 283 -12.96 12.43 8.75
C TYR A 283 -12.81 12.09 7.25
N HIS A 284 -11.57 11.93 6.76
CA HIS A 284 -11.32 11.63 5.35
C HIS A 284 -11.94 10.30 4.88
N GLN A 285 -12.03 9.30 5.76
CA GLN A 285 -12.65 8.00 5.45
C GLN A 285 -14.17 8.14 5.35
N TRP A 286 -14.76 8.80 6.31
CA TRP A 286 -16.21 9.07 6.34
C TRP A 286 -16.63 9.96 5.16
N ASP A 287 -15.92 11.06 4.89
CA ASP A 287 -16.23 11.97 3.79
C ASP A 287 -16.10 11.28 2.43
N ALA A 288 -15.02 10.50 2.22
CA ALA A 288 -14.84 9.73 0.99
C ALA A 288 -16.01 8.79 0.72
N VAL A 289 -16.38 7.97 1.71
CA VAL A 289 -17.46 6.98 1.54
C VAL A 289 -18.80 7.67 1.29
N ARG A 290 -19.14 8.71 2.05
CA ARG A 290 -20.39 9.45 1.87
C ARG A 290 -20.49 10.16 0.52
N ARG A 291 -19.43 10.82 0.10
CA ARG A 291 -19.39 11.50 -1.21
C ARG A 291 -19.49 10.51 -2.37
N LEU A 292 -18.80 9.37 -2.27
CA LEU A 292 -18.90 8.30 -3.27
C LEU A 292 -20.31 7.72 -3.32
N GLU A 293 -20.91 7.42 -2.17
CA GLU A 293 -22.28 6.91 -2.09
C GLU A 293 -23.30 7.90 -2.69
N ALA A 294 -23.25 9.17 -2.28
CA ALA A 294 -24.15 10.18 -2.77
C ALA A 294 -24.02 10.39 -4.29
N THR A 295 -22.78 10.41 -4.80
CA THR A 295 -22.52 10.57 -6.23
C THR A 295 -22.96 9.34 -7.02
N ALA A 296 -22.67 8.14 -6.53
CA ALA A 296 -23.09 6.89 -7.17
C ALA A 296 -24.63 6.75 -7.21
N ARG A 297 -25.32 7.19 -6.14
CA ARG A 297 -26.79 7.23 -6.09
C ARG A 297 -27.36 8.16 -7.16
N ALA A 298 -26.77 9.34 -7.32
CA ALA A 298 -27.26 10.34 -8.26
C ALA A 298 -26.92 10.00 -9.72
N ALA A 299 -25.71 9.47 -9.97
CA ALA A 299 -25.22 9.22 -11.32
C ALA A 299 -25.58 7.82 -11.85
N GLY A 300 -25.96 6.88 -10.97
CA GLY A 300 -26.17 5.48 -11.33
C GLY A 300 -24.87 4.73 -11.68
N PRO A 301 -24.98 3.50 -12.24
CA PRO A 301 -23.83 2.75 -12.72
C PRO A 301 -23.18 3.39 -13.96
N GLY A 302 -22.00 2.95 -14.37
CA GLY A 302 -21.28 3.41 -15.55
C GLY A 302 -20.27 4.54 -15.30
N ASN A 303 -19.89 4.82 -14.06
CA ASN A 303 -18.97 5.91 -13.69
C ASN A 303 -17.72 5.39 -12.98
N SER A 304 -16.62 6.16 -13.09
CA SER A 304 -15.36 5.88 -12.44
C SER A 304 -15.01 6.94 -11.40
N TYR A 305 -14.39 6.50 -10.30
CA TYR A 305 -14.04 7.35 -9.17
C TYR A 305 -12.65 6.96 -8.66
N LEU A 306 -11.73 7.92 -8.57
CA LEU A 306 -10.40 7.72 -8.01
C LEU A 306 -10.31 8.30 -6.60
N VAL A 307 -9.92 7.49 -5.65
CA VAL A 307 -9.63 7.90 -4.27
C VAL A 307 -8.12 7.85 -4.05
N GLN A 308 -7.50 9.00 -3.95
CA GLN A 308 -6.08 9.13 -3.61
C GLN A 308 -5.96 9.34 -2.12
N HIS A 309 -5.65 8.26 -1.39
CA HIS A 309 -5.37 8.29 0.04
C HIS A 309 -3.96 7.78 0.30
N SER A 310 -3.21 8.50 1.13
CA SER A 310 -1.82 8.19 1.49
C SER A 310 -1.64 6.72 1.90
N ALA A 311 -0.46 6.17 1.65
CA ALA A 311 -0.09 4.84 2.15
C ALA A 311 -0.17 4.83 3.69
N GLY A 312 -0.85 3.84 4.27
CA GLY A 312 -1.05 3.77 5.72
C GLY A 312 -2.26 4.54 6.26
N SER A 313 -3.01 5.25 5.42
CA SER A 313 -4.21 6.02 5.82
C SER A 313 -5.45 5.20 6.17
N GLY A 314 -5.34 3.87 6.25
CA GLY A 314 -6.48 3.00 6.54
C GLY A 314 -7.41 2.76 5.35
N LYS A 315 -6.90 2.73 4.12
CA LYS A 315 -7.65 2.44 2.88
C LYS A 315 -8.52 1.18 2.99
N SER A 316 -8.01 0.12 3.61
CA SER A 316 -8.74 -1.14 3.75
C SER A 316 -10.07 -0.98 4.49
N ASN A 317 -10.12 -0.18 5.57
CA ASN A 317 -11.37 0.13 6.26
C ASN A 317 -12.30 0.98 5.37
N THR A 318 -11.76 1.96 4.63
CA THR A 318 -12.56 2.78 3.70
C THR A 318 -13.19 1.91 2.62
N ILE A 319 -12.45 0.96 2.06
CA ILE A 319 -12.93 -0.02 1.07
C ILE A 319 -14.02 -0.90 1.68
N ALA A 320 -13.82 -1.40 2.91
CA ALA A 320 -14.81 -2.23 3.58
C ALA A 320 -16.12 -1.48 3.82
N TRP A 321 -16.07 -0.25 4.37
CA TRP A 321 -17.26 0.59 4.50
C TRP A 321 -17.94 0.83 3.16
N LEU A 322 -17.17 1.21 2.13
CA LEU A 322 -17.74 1.45 0.80
C LEU A 322 -18.42 0.21 0.22
N ALA A 323 -17.81 -0.97 0.32
CA ALA A 323 -18.37 -2.21 -0.19
C ALA A 323 -19.74 -2.52 0.44
N HIS A 324 -19.84 -2.43 1.77
CA HIS A 324 -21.10 -2.65 2.48
C HIS A 324 -22.14 -1.56 2.18
N ARG A 325 -21.73 -0.31 2.00
CA ARG A 325 -22.61 0.80 1.64
C ARG A 325 -23.17 0.67 0.23
N LEU A 326 -22.33 0.37 -0.74
CA LEU A 326 -22.75 0.18 -2.14
C LEU A 326 -23.66 -1.05 -2.30
N MET A 327 -23.45 -2.12 -1.51
CA MET A 327 -24.31 -3.30 -1.50
C MET A 327 -25.76 -2.96 -1.14
N SER A 328 -25.97 -2.03 -0.22
CA SER A 328 -27.29 -1.60 0.27
C SER A 328 -27.80 -0.33 -0.39
N LEU A 329 -27.07 0.22 -1.39
CA LEU A 329 -27.42 1.47 -2.02
C LEU A 329 -28.63 1.34 -2.94
N HIS A 330 -29.67 2.12 -2.67
CA HIS A 330 -30.87 2.24 -3.50
C HIS A 330 -30.96 3.62 -4.16
N GLY A 331 -31.48 3.65 -5.35
CA GLY A 331 -31.78 4.87 -6.08
C GLY A 331 -33.03 5.58 -5.52
N THR A 332 -33.42 6.68 -6.14
CA THR A 332 -34.64 7.42 -5.81
C THR A 332 -35.92 6.67 -6.19
N ASP A 333 -35.79 5.60 -6.98
CA ASP A 333 -36.85 4.69 -7.40
C ASP A 333 -36.97 3.46 -6.49
N ASP A 334 -36.30 3.49 -5.34
CA ASP A 334 -36.19 2.37 -4.36
C ASP A 334 -35.62 1.06 -4.92
N LYS A 335 -34.93 1.12 -6.09
CA LYS A 335 -34.25 -0.05 -6.64
C LYS A 335 -32.77 -0.03 -6.25
N PRO A 336 -32.13 -1.21 -6.06
CA PRO A 336 -30.71 -1.28 -5.86
C PRO A 336 -29.95 -0.58 -7.01
N VAL A 337 -28.94 0.23 -6.70
CA VAL A 337 -28.09 0.86 -7.72
C VAL A 337 -27.15 -0.19 -8.31
N PHE A 338 -26.62 -1.08 -7.48
CA PHE A 338 -25.75 -2.18 -7.88
C PHE A 338 -26.32 -3.53 -7.45
N ASP A 339 -26.17 -4.52 -8.31
CA ASP A 339 -26.61 -5.89 -8.03
C ASP A 339 -25.48 -6.70 -7.36
N LYS A 340 -24.23 -6.39 -7.70
CA LYS A 340 -23.00 -7.01 -7.18
C LYS A 340 -21.90 -5.99 -6.91
N ILE A 341 -21.18 -6.24 -5.84
CA ILE A 341 -19.95 -5.50 -5.47
C ILE A 341 -18.77 -6.46 -5.63
N VAL A 342 -17.79 -6.09 -6.42
CA VAL A 342 -16.57 -6.87 -6.63
C VAL A 342 -15.39 -6.10 -6.04
N VAL A 343 -14.71 -6.70 -5.08
CA VAL A 343 -13.51 -6.11 -4.49
C VAL A 343 -12.29 -6.85 -5.03
N ILE A 344 -11.39 -6.11 -5.68
CA ILE A 344 -10.20 -6.64 -6.34
C ILE A 344 -8.96 -6.18 -5.60
N THR A 345 -8.11 -7.13 -5.24
CA THR A 345 -6.81 -6.90 -4.61
C THR A 345 -5.67 -7.30 -5.55
N ASP A 346 -4.52 -6.62 -5.43
CA ASP A 346 -3.36 -6.89 -6.29
C ASP A 346 -2.63 -8.19 -5.92
N ARG A 347 -2.61 -8.61 -4.65
CA ARG A 347 -1.81 -9.75 -4.18
C ARG A 347 -2.55 -10.63 -3.17
N VAL A 348 -2.27 -11.94 -3.22
CA VAL A 348 -2.86 -12.97 -2.33
C VAL A 348 -2.67 -12.68 -0.83
N ILE A 349 -1.55 -12.07 -0.42
CA ILE A 349 -1.30 -11.74 1.00
C ILE A 349 -2.14 -10.54 1.45
N LEU A 350 -2.25 -9.50 0.62
CA LEU A 350 -3.12 -8.34 0.88
C LEU A 350 -4.59 -8.70 0.81
N ASP A 351 -4.93 -9.67 -0.06
CA ASP A 351 -6.28 -10.23 -0.17
C ASP A 351 -6.79 -10.76 1.17
N ARG A 352 -5.98 -11.52 1.92
CA ARG A 352 -6.38 -12.05 3.23
C ARG A 352 -6.69 -10.93 4.25
N GLN A 353 -5.84 -9.91 4.34
CA GLN A 353 -6.03 -8.81 5.30
C GLN A 353 -7.27 -7.97 4.97
N LEU A 354 -7.47 -7.63 3.70
CA LEU A 354 -8.66 -6.90 3.26
C LEU A 354 -9.94 -7.76 3.40
N GLN A 355 -9.84 -9.04 3.08
CA GLN A 355 -10.93 -10.00 3.30
C GLN A 355 -11.33 -10.05 4.77
N GLU A 356 -10.39 -10.19 5.68
CA GLU A 356 -10.65 -10.19 7.14
C GLU A 356 -11.30 -8.87 7.56
N THR A 357 -10.84 -7.73 7.06
CA THR A 357 -11.43 -6.42 7.34
C THR A 357 -12.90 -6.35 6.88
N ILE A 358 -13.22 -6.78 5.66
CA ILE A 358 -14.60 -6.80 5.16
C ILE A 358 -15.48 -7.77 5.96
N TYR A 359 -14.94 -8.91 6.38
CA TYR A 359 -15.64 -9.92 7.17
C TYR A 359 -15.89 -9.52 8.63
N GLN A 360 -15.11 -8.58 9.16
CA GLN A 360 -15.31 -8.05 10.52
C GLN A 360 -16.58 -7.20 10.64
N PHE A 361 -17.09 -6.71 9.52
CA PHE A 361 -18.37 -6.00 9.50
C PHE A 361 -19.54 -6.97 9.63
N GLU A 362 -20.56 -6.55 10.37
CA GLU A 362 -21.79 -7.34 10.53
C GLU A 362 -22.50 -7.53 9.19
N HIS A 363 -22.72 -8.77 8.80
CA HIS A 363 -23.45 -9.13 7.59
C HIS A 363 -24.14 -10.48 7.75
N ALA A 364 -25.19 -10.71 6.95
CA ALA A 364 -25.83 -12.01 6.93
C ALA A 364 -24.90 -13.07 6.31
N THR A 365 -24.92 -14.29 6.83
CA THR A 365 -24.12 -15.41 6.34
C THR A 365 -24.38 -15.64 4.85
N GLY A 366 -23.32 -15.75 4.04
CA GLY A 366 -23.39 -15.98 2.60
C GLY A 366 -23.45 -14.72 1.74
N VAL A 367 -23.58 -13.52 2.32
CA VAL A 367 -23.58 -12.24 1.57
C VAL A 367 -22.21 -11.91 1.01
N VAL A 368 -21.12 -12.25 1.73
CA VAL A 368 -19.74 -12.06 1.31
C VAL A 368 -19.15 -13.39 0.87
N ALA A 369 -18.67 -13.47 -0.37
CA ALA A 369 -17.95 -14.64 -0.91
C ALA A 369 -16.47 -14.33 -1.04
N ARG A 370 -15.64 -15.21 -0.50
CA ARG A 370 -14.18 -15.23 -0.70
C ARG A 370 -13.84 -16.21 -1.81
N ILE A 371 -13.04 -15.75 -2.77
CA ILE A 371 -12.60 -16.57 -3.88
C ILE A 371 -11.16 -17.01 -3.62
N ASP A 372 -11.02 -18.16 -3.00
CA ASP A 372 -9.73 -18.73 -2.57
C ASP A 372 -9.28 -19.93 -3.42
N GLN A 373 -10.19 -20.60 -4.11
CA GLN A 373 -9.90 -21.80 -4.91
C GLN A 373 -9.54 -21.43 -6.36
N ASP A 374 -10.53 -21.28 -7.22
CA ASP A 374 -10.34 -21.13 -8.67
C ASP A 374 -11.29 -20.12 -9.32
N SER A 375 -11.18 -19.99 -10.64
CA SER A 375 -12.03 -19.14 -11.46
C SER A 375 -13.48 -19.66 -11.58
N ALA A 376 -13.72 -20.96 -11.39
CA ALA A 376 -15.06 -21.51 -11.40
C ALA A 376 -15.87 -21.08 -10.16
N GLN A 377 -15.21 -21.03 -8.99
CA GLN A 377 -15.79 -20.47 -7.77
C GLN A 377 -16.17 -18.99 -7.96
N LEU A 378 -15.31 -18.21 -8.61
CA LEU A 378 -15.58 -16.81 -8.91
C LEU A 378 -16.76 -16.66 -9.88
N ALA A 379 -16.80 -17.43 -10.96
CA ALA A 379 -17.93 -17.42 -11.90
C ALA A 379 -19.25 -17.75 -11.22
N ALA A 380 -19.27 -18.77 -10.36
CA ALA A 380 -20.45 -19.16 -9.59
C ALA A 380 -20.89 -18.06 -8.61
N ALA A 381 -19.97 -17.38 -7.95
CA ALA A 381 -20.26 -16.28 -7.04
C ALA A 381 -20.81 -15.05 -7.77
N LEU A 382 -20.33 -14.73 -8.96
CA LEU A 382 -20.82 -13.62 -9.78
C LEU A 382 -22.20 -13.92 -10.38
N ALA A 383 -22.45 -15.15 -10.80
CA ALA A 383 -23.72 -15.59 -11.36
C ALA A 383 -24.79 -15.84 -10.28
N GLY A 384 -24.41 -16.29 -9.06
CA GLY A 384 -25.31 -16.60 -7.97
C GLY A 384 -26.04 -15.36 -7.41
N GLU A 385 -27.12 -15.54 -6.70
CA GLU A 385 -27.91 -14.44 -6.09
C GLU A 385 -27.49 -14.15 -4.63
N GLN A 386 -27.02 -15.13 -3.91
CA GLN A 386 -26.73 -15.02 -2.47
C GLN A 386 -25.55 -14.09 -2.16
N SER A 387 -24.42 -14.28 -2.86
CA SER A 387 -23.22 -13.50 -2.60
C SER A 387 -23.29 -12.14 -3.28
N ARG A 388 -23.49 -11.09 -2.51
CA ARG A 388 -23.58 -9.71 -3.03
C ARG A 388 -22.25 -8.98 -3.04
N ILE A 389 -21.31 -9.35 -2.16
CA ILE A 389 -19.93 -8.88 -2.16
C ILE A 389 -19.03 -10.05 -2.52
N VAL A 390 -18.22 -9.90 -3.55
CA VAL A 390 -17.26 -10.91 -4.03
C VAL A 390 -15.86 -10.34 -3.93
N ILE A 391 -14.98 -11.03 -3.19
CA ILE A 391 -13.58 -10.58 -3.00
C ILE A 391 -12.67 -11.53 -3.77
N THR A 392 -11.84 -10.97 -4.65
CA THR A 392 -10.98 -11.75 -5.54
C THR A 392 -9.66 -11.03 -5.83
N THR A 393 -8.69 -11.76 -6.38
CA THR A 393 -7.46 -11.19 -6.90
C THR A 393 -7.58 -10.89 -8.38
N LEU A 394 -6.83 -9.91 -8.85
CA LEU A 394 -6.81 -9.50 -10.25
C LEU A 394 -6.46 -10.65 -11.21
N GLN A 395 -5.60 -11.56 -10.78
CA GLN A 395 -5.13 -12.71 -11.58
C GLN A 395 -6.22 -13.75 -11.86
N LYS A 396 -7.25 -13.86 -11.01
CA LYS A 396 -8.36 -14.82 -11.19
C LYS A 396 -9.44 -14.29 -12.12
N PHE A 397 -9.45 -13.01 -12.40
CA PHE A 397 -10.52 -12.33 -13.11
C PHE A 397 -10.59 -12.66 -14.62
N PRO A 398 -9.48 -12.79 -15.37
CA PRO A 398 -9.50 -13.09 -16.79
C PRO A 398 -10.13 -14.45 -17.15
N PHE A 399 -10.12 -15.40 -16.22
CA PHE A 399 -10.59 -16.78 -16.45
C PHE A 399 -12.11 -17.00 -16.38
N ILE A 400 -12.88 -15.93 -16.18
CA ILE A 400 -14.35 -16.03 -15.97
C ILE A 400 -15.13 -15.97 -17.26
N LEU A 401 -14.53 -15.45 -18.29
CA LEU A 401 -15.19 -14.98 -19.51
C LEU A 401 -16.00 -16.04 -20.23
N ASP A 402 -15.54 -17.30 -20.23
CA ASP A 402 -16.18 -18.39 -20.97
C ASP A 402 -17.43 -19.00 -20.29
N LYS A 403 -17.67 -18.63 -19.00
CA LYS A 403 -18.67 -19.38 -18.20
C LYS A 403 -19.92 -18.58 -17.81
N VAL A 404 -19.98 -17.28 -18.11
CA VAL A 404 -21.07 -16.43 -17.60
C VAL A 404 -21.72 -15.63 -18.73
N THR A 405 -22.67 -16.28 -19.41
CA THR A 405 -23.42 -15.76 -20.58
C THR A 405 -24.38 -14.61 -20.26
N ASP A 406 -24.70 -14.32 -18.98
CA ASP A 406 -25.75 -13.37 -18.60
C ASP A 406 -25.28 -12.18 -17.72
N LEU A 407 -23.99 -11.93 -17.58
CA LEU A 407 -23.49 -10.84 -16.73
C LEU A 407 -23.83 -9.44 -17.26
N GLY A 408 -24.01 -9.28 -18.57
CA GLY A 408 -24.26 -7.97 -19.19
C GLY A 408 -25.55 -7.26 -18.74
N GLN A 409 -26.47 -7.97 -18.11
CA GLN A 409 -27.73 -7.43 -17.56
C GLN A 409 -27.58 -6.93 -16.11
N ARG A 410 -26.52 -7.32 -15.38
CA ARG A 410 -26.30 -6.94 -13.97
C ARG A 410 -25.47 -5.67 -13.87
N ARG A 411 -25.71 -4.93 -12.80
CA ARG A 411 -25.01 -3.67 -12.48
C ARG A 411 -23.96 -3.96 -11.42
N PHE A 412 -22.72 -3.64 -11.76
CA PHE A 412 -21.56 -3.94 -10.93
C PHE A 412 -20.92 -2.67 -10.37
N ALA A 413 -20.55 -2.70 -9.09
CA ALA A 413 -19.57 -1.79 -8.52
C ALA A 413 -18.27 -2.55 -8.30
N VAL A 414 -17.20 -2.11 -8.92
CA VAL A 414 -15.88 -2.72 -8.82
C VAL A 414 -14.98 -1.80 -8.01
N ILE A 415 -14.54 -2.29 -6.87
CA ILE A 415 -13.60 -1.60 -5.99
C ILE A 415 -12.22 -2.20 -6.22
N VAL A 416 -11.26 -1.37 -6.62
CA VAL A 416 -9.89 -1.79 -6.94
C VAL A 416 -8.94 -1.20 -5.91
N ASP A 417 -8.26 -2.05 -5.15
CA ASP A 417 -7.20 -1.62 -4.25
C ASP A 417 -5.86 -1.58 -4.98
N GLU A 418 -5.01 -0.62 -4.61
CA GLU A 418 -3.70 -0.34 -5.20
C GLU A 418 -3.73 -0.19 -6.75
N ALA A 419 -4.69 0.64 -7.22
CA ALA A 419 -4.98 0.87 -8.64
C ALA A 419 -3.82 1.48 -9.47
N HIS A 420 -2.66 1.65 -8.88
CA HIS A 420 -1.43 2.13 -9.53
C HIS A 420 -0.57 1.01 -10.14
N SER A 421 -0.91 -0.27 -9.92
CA SER A 421 -0.10 -1.40 -10.43
C SER A 421 0.02 -1.33 -11.95
N SER A 422 1.17 -1.75 -12.47
CA SER A 422 1.44 -1.72 -13.93
C SER A 422 0.47 -2.62 -14.72
N GLN A 423 -0.17 -3.58 -14.05
CA GLN A 423 -1.15 -4.51 -14.60
C GLN A 423 -2.57 -3.93 -14.63
N THR A 424 -2.85 -2.83 -13.91
CA THR A 424 -4.21 -2.27 -13.78
C THR A 424 -4.83 -1.87 -15.11
N GLY A 425 -4.02 -1.45 -16.07
CA GLY A 425 -4.52 -1.09 -17.40
C GLY A 425 -5.00 -2.29 -18.21
N GLU A 426 -4.28 -3.38 -18.21
CA GLU A 426 -4.68 -4.63 -18.87
C GLU A 426 -5.79 -5.31 -18.09
N ALA A 427 -5.66 -5.38 -16.80
CA ALA A 427 -6.66 -5.97 -15.94
C ALA A 427 -7.98 -5.19 -15.85
N ALA A 428 -7.95 -3.85 -15.92
CA ALA A 428 -9.18 -3.06 -16.05
C ALA A 428 -9.86 -3.29 -17.41
N LYS A 429 -9.07 -3.57 -18.45
CA LYS A 429 -9.55 -3.97 -19.78
C LYS A 429 -10.17 -5.36 -19.73
N ASP A 430 -9.48 -6.31 -19.13
CA ASP A 430 -9.96 -7.69 -18.96
C ASP A 430 -11.21 -7.72 -18.07
N LEU A 431 -11.23 -6.88 -17.02
CA LEU A 431 -12.39 -6.71 -16.15
C LEU A 431 -13.57 -6.07 -16.88
N LYS A 432 -13.35 -5.03 -17.69
CA LYS A 432 -14.37 -4.43 -18.54
C LYS A 432 -14.90 -5.43 -19.55
N ALA A 433 -14.01 -6.21 -20.15
CA ALA A 433 -14.37 -7.26 -21.07
C ALA A 433 -15.22 -8.35 -20.39
N ALA A 434 -14.81 -8.80 -19.19
CA ALA A 434 -15.50 -9.82 -18.43
C ALA A 434 -16.90 -9.43 -17.98
N LEU A 435 -17.07 -8.22 -17.48
CA LEU A 435 -18.32 -7.75 -16.90
C LEU A 435 -19.27 -7.08 -17.90
N GLY A 436 -18.76 -6.66 -19.05
CA GLY A 436 -19.53 -5.88 -20.01
C GLY A 436 -19.86 -6.56 -21.31
N ALA A 437 -19.21 -7.66 -21.64
CA ALA A 437 -19.46 -8.36 -22.88
C ALA A 437 -20.52 -9.43 -22.71
N ALA A 438 -21.64 -9.23 -23.33
CA ALA A 438 -22.55 -10.31 -23.71
C ALA A 438 -21.99 -11.12 -24.90
N SER A 439 -20.80 -10.77 -25.42
CA SER A 439 -20.19 -11.44 -26.57
C SER A 439 -18.77 -11.94 -26.27
N ALA A 440 -18.50 -13.10 -26.77
CA ALA A 440 -17.28 -13.88 -26.63
C ALA A 440 -15.99 -13.18 -27.15
N GLU A 441 -16.07 -12.02 -27.73
CA GLU A 441 -14.99 -11.31 -28.46
C GLU A 441 -14.04 -10.48 -27.59
N ALA A 442 -14.48 -10.08 -26.41
CA ALA A 442 -13.60 -9.49 -25.40
C ALA A 442 -12.65 -10.51 -24.74
N GLN A 443 -12.82 -11.79 -25.06
CA GLN A 443 -12.08 -12.89 -24.46
C GLN A 443 -10.69 -13.13 -25.08
N LEU A 444 -10.46 -12.71 -26.31
CA LEU A 444 -9.20 -12.94 -27.02
C LEU A 444 -8.03 -12.15 -26.45
N ASP A 445 -8.27 -10.99 -25.91
CA ASP A 445 -7.26 -10.15 -25.29
C ASP A 445 -6.90 -10.54 -23.84
N ALA A 446 -7.77 -11.32 -23.18
CA ALA A 446 -7.55 -11.82 -21.83
C ALA A 446 -6.74 -13.13 -21.79
N ALA A 447 -6.68 -13.84 -22.89
CA ALA A 447 -6.15 -15.20 -22.95
C ALA A 447 -4.62 -15.31 -23.14
N GLU A 448 -3.89 -14.22 -23.35
CA GLU A 448 -2.44 -14.29 -23.59
C GLU A 448 -1.56 -14.49 -22.34
N GLY A 449 -2.17 -14.73 -21.21
CA GLY A 449 -1.50 -15.32 -20.05
C GLY A 449 -1.78 -16.81 -19.87
N ALA A 450 -2.65 -17.41 -20.69
CA ALA A 450 -3.01 -18.83 -20.64
C ALA A 450 -3.51 -19.32 -22.00
N GLU A 451 -3.10 -20.52 -22.38
CA GLU A 451 -3.30 -21.20 -23.63
C GLU A 451 -4.74 -21.26 -24.16
N ALA A 452 -4.85 -21.22 -25.50
CA ALA A 452 -6.01 -21.01 -26.36
C ALA A 452 -7.10 -22.07 -26.39
N ALA A 453 -8.34 -21.68 -26.86
CA ALA A 453 -9.15 -22.44 -27.85
C ALA A 453 -10.49 -21.78 -28.29
N ASP A 454 -10.65 -21.64 -29.60
CA ASP A 454 -11.73 -21.81 -30.61
C ASP A 454 -13.14 -21.18 -30.52
N ALA A 455 -13.67 -20.49 -31.52
CA ALA A 455 -14.24 -20.57 -32.87
C ALA A 455 -15.41 -19.59 -33.19
N PRO A 456 -16.10 -19.43 -34.34
CA PRO A 456 -15.88 -18.47 -35.44
C PRO A 456 -17.03 -17.44 -35.74
N ALA A 457 -16.70 -16.25 -36.27
CA ALA A 457 -17.57 -15.33 -37.02
C ALA A 457 -16.78 -14.49 -38.05
N GLU A 458 -17.43 -13.77 -38.99
CA GLU A 458 -16.77 -13.04 -40.08
C GLU A 458 -15.72 -12.01 -39.59
N PRO A 459 -14.50 -11.97 -40.20
CA PRO A 459 -13.34 -11.30 -39.62
C PRO A 459 -13.45 -9.77 -39.48
N GLN A 460 -14.14 -9.09 -40.37
CA GLN A 460 -14.26 -7.62 -40.33
C GLN A 460 -15.31 -7.14 -39.32
N ASP A 461 -16.36 -7.91 -39.09
CA ASP A 461 -17.41 -7.61 -38.13
C ASP A 461 -16.93 -7.85 -36.69
N ALA A 462 -16.09 -8.86 -36.48
CA ALA A 462 -15.47 -9.18 -35.18
C ALA A 462 -14.51 -8.07 -34.74
N LEU A 463 -13.71 -7.51 -35.66
CA LEU A 463 -12.81 -6.41 -35.35
C LEU A 463 -13.59 -5.11 -34.94
N ALA A 464 -14.67 -4.80 -35.65
CA ALA A 464 -15.54 -3.69 -35.35
C ALA A 464 -16.27 -3.88 -33.99
N ALA A 465 -16.69 -5.10 -33.68
CA ALA A 465 -17.32 -5.46 -32.42
C ALA A 465 -16.33 -5.35 -31.24
N THR A 466 -15.07 -5.77 -31.41
CA THR A 466 -14.02 -5.63 -30.41
C THR A 466 -13.75 -4.15 -30.09
N VAL A 467 -13.74 -3.28 -31.10
CA VAL A 467 -13.57 -1.83 -30.91
C VAL A 467 -14.79 -1.24 -30.16
N ALA A 468 -16.01 -1.67 -30.52
CA ALA A 468 -17.25 -1.20 -29.86
C ALA A 468 -17.36 -1.69 -28.38
N ALA A 469 -16.91 -2.90 -28.08
CA ALA A 469 -16.95 -3.47 -26.72
C ALA A 469 -15.97 -2.79 -25.73
N ARG A 470 -14.98 -2.07 -26.19
CA ARG A 470 -14.04 -1.29 -25.38
C ARG A 470 -14.62 0.04 -24.86
N GLY A 471 -15.78 0.45 -25.32
CA GLY A 471 -16.45 1.69 -24.90
C GLY A 471 -16.86 1.69 -23.42
N ARG A 472 -17.31 2.86 -22.96
CA ARG A 472 -17.83 3.06 -21.61
C ARG A 472 -19.06 2.14 -21.38
N GLN A 473 -18.96 1.27 -20.41
CA GLN A 473 -20.04 0.33 -20.10
C GLN A 473 -20.99 0.94 -19.08
N SER A 474 -22.26 1.05 -19.45
CA SER A 474 -23.29 1.70 -18.65
C SER A 474 -23.68 0.93 -17.38
N ASN A 475 -23.32 -0.34 -17.29
CA ASN A 475 -23.64 -1.21 -16.14
C ASN A 475 -22.50 -1.39 -15.13
N LEU A 476 -21.35 -0.73 -15.34
CA LEU A 476 -20.14 -0.98 -14.58
C LEU A 476 -19.55 0.32 -14.02
N SER A 477 -19.46 0.43 -12.71
CA SER A 477 -18.76 1.53 -12.02
C SER A 477 -17.48 1.07 -11.36
N PHE A 478 -16.42 1.90 -11.44
CA PHE A 478 -15.14 1.66 -10.80
C PHE A 478 -14.90 2.62 -9.63
N PHE A 479 -14.43 2.06 -8.53
CA PHE A 479 -13.99 2.78 -7.34
C PHE A 479 -12.53 2.39 -7.07
N ALA A 480 -11.62 3.18 -7.61
CA ALA A 480 -10.18 2.90 -7.59
C ALA A 480 -9.52 3.58 -6.39
N PHE A 481 -8.79 2.82 -5.58
CA PHE A 481 -8.04 3.31 -4.43
C PHE A 481 -6.53 3.20 -4.67
N THR A 482 -5.80 4.25 -4.39
CA THR A 482 -4.32 4.24 -4.45
C THR A 482 -3.74 5.38 -3.62
N ALA A 483 -2.51 5.19 -3.14
CA ALA A 483 -1.73 6.28 -2.54
C ALA A 483 -1.00 7.11 -3.61
N THR A 484 -0.64 6.48 -4.72
CA THR A 484 0.30 6.99 -5.71
C THR A 484 -0.23 6.74 -7.12
N PRO A 485 -1.26 7.52 -7.57
CA PRO A 485 -1.79 7.37 -8.91
C PRO A 485 -0.73 7.68 -9.96
N LYS A 486 -0.68 6.89 -11.03
CA LYS A 486 0.05 7.22 -12.26
C LYS A 486 -0.81 8.10 -13.16
N ALA A 487 -0.22 8.79 -14.14
CA ALA A 487 -0.96 9.58 -15.13
C ALA A 487 -2.09 8.75 -15.75
N ARG A 488 -1.80 7.50 -16.14
CA ARG A 488 -2.78 6.55 -16.67
C ARG A 488 -3.92 6.24 -15.69
N THR A 489 -3.63 6.09 -14.40
CA THR A 489 -4.65 5.85 -13.37
C THR A 489 -5.58 7.06 -13.22
N LEU A 490 -5.01 8.27 -13.27
CA LEU A 490 -5.77 9.51 -13.24
C LEU A 490 -6.68 9.66 -14.46
N GLU A 491 -6.21 9.36 -15.66
CA GLU A 491 -7.03 9.39 -16.89
C GLU A 491 -8.17 8.37 -16.87
N LEU A 492 -7.94 7.14 -16.37
CA LEU A 492 -8.93 6.06 -16.32
C LEU A 492 -10.01 6.28 -15.26
N PHE A 493 -9.65 6.72 -14.09
CA PHE A 493 -10.51 6.74 -12.91
C PHE A 493 -10.73 8.13 -12.32
N GLY A 494 -9.89 9.11 -12.67
CA GLY A 494 -9.98 10.49 -12.21
C GLY A 494 -11.08 11.28 -12.90
N ARG A 495 -11.23 12.53 -12.50
CA ARG A 495 -12.19 13.49 -13.10
C ARG A 495 -11.44 14.70 -13.65
N LYS A 496 -11.90 15.22 -14.78
CA LYS A 496 -11.37 16.47 -15.30
C LYS A 496 -11.73 17.63 -14.38
N ASN A 497 -10.72 18.38 -13.97
CA ASN A 497 -10.88 19.65 -13.26
C ASN A 497 -11.19 20.80 -14.24
N LEU A 498 -11.32 22.02 -13.73
CA LEU A 498 -11.62 23.22 -14.54
C LEU A 498 -10.53 23.54 -15.56
N ASP A 499 -9.30 23.16 -15.29
CA ASP A 499 -8.13 23.37 -16.17
C ASP A 499 -8.00 22.27 -17.23
N GLY A 500 -8.90 21.27 -17.23
CA GLY A 500 -8.89 20.15 -18.17
C GLY A 500 -8.01 18.98 -17.77
N ASN A 501 -7.27 19.09 -16.67
CA ASN A 501 -6.42 18.05 -16.12
C ASN A 501 -7.23 17.02 -15.33
N TYR A 502 -6.77 15.77 -15.32
CA TYR A 502 -7.36 14.72 -14.52
C TYR A 502 -6.87 14.78 -13.07
N ALA A 503 -7.81 14.75 -12.12
CA ALA A 503 -7.59 14.82 -10.69
C ALA A 503 -8.37 13.72 -9.97
N PRO A 504 -7.98 13.33 -8.73
CA PRO A 504 -8.74 12.38 -7.94
C PRO A 504 -10.12 12.93 -7.54
N PHE A 505 -11.09 12.03 -7.36
CA PHE A 505 -12.41 12.38 -6.84
C PHE A 505 -12.34 12.77 -5.36
N HIS A 506 -11.51 12.09 -4.58
CA HIS A 506 -11.28 12.38 -3.17
C HIS A 506 -9.78 12.26 -2.86
N LEU A 507 -9.28 13.20 -2.06
CA LEU A 507 -7.87 13.30 -1.69
C LEU A 507 -7.70 13.29 -0.19
N TYR A 508 -6.78 12.45 0.30
CA TYR A 508 -6.13 12.57 1.60
C TYR A 508 -4.62 12.45 1.36
N SER A 509 -3.95 13.61 1.34
CA SER A 509 -2.56 13.72 0.88
C SER A 509 -1.57 13.05 1.84
N MET A 510 -0.36 12.75 1.35
CA MET A 510 0.74 12.28 2.18
C MET A 510 1.15 13.37 3.19
N ARG A 511 1.21 14.62 2.76
CA ARG A 511 1.51 15.78 3.62
C ARG A 511 0.53 15.87 4.78
N GLN A 512 -0.78 15.85 4.49
CA GLN A 512 -1.81 15.91 5.54
C GLN A 512 -1.66 14.75 6.52
N ALA A 513 -1.44 13.54 6.02
CA ALA A 513 -1.29 12.34 6.86
C ALA A 513 -0.04 12.41 7.77
N ILE A 514 1.07 12.99 7.29
CA ILE A 514 2.29 13.23 8.08
C ILE A 514 2.04 14.32 9.14
N GLU A 515 1.50 15.45 8.73
CA GLU A 515 1.25 16.60 9.62
C GLU A 515 0.21 16.29 10.71
N GLU A 516 -0.73 15.39 10.44
CA GLU A 516 -1.71 14.85 11.40
C GLU A 516 -1.14 13.73 12.28
N GLY A 517 0.09 13.27 12.04
CA GLY A 517 0.71 12.16 12.78
C GLY A 517 0.05 10.80 12.52
N PHE A 518 -0.64 10.66 11.38
CA PHE A 518 -1.28 9.41 10.97
C PHE A 518 -0.28 8.42 10.37
N ILE A 519 0.75 8.96 9.75
CA ILE A 519 1.92 8.25 9.25
C ILE A 519 3.17 9.02 9.68
N LEU A 520 4.30 8.32 9.75
CA LEU A 520 5.58 8.96 10.03
C LEU A 520 6.22 9.48 8.74
N ASP A 521 6.96 10.58 8.86
CA ASP A 521 7.75 11.13 7.77
C ASP A 521 9.02 10.31 7.57
N VAL A 522 9.08 9.58 6.46
CA VAL A 522 10.20 8.71 6.12
C VAL A 522 11.41 9.46 5.57
N LEU A 523 11.24 10.73 5.21
CA LEU A 523 12.29 11.60 4.69
C LEU A 523 12.97 12.46 5.76
N LYS A 524 12.48 12.39 7.00
CA LYS A 524 12.96 13.24 8.11
C LYS A 524 14.38 12.88 8.56
N TYR A 525 14.71 11.60 8.58
CA TYR A 525 16.03 11.10 8.96
C TYR A 525 16.57 10.21 7.86
N TYR A 526 17.22 10.86 6.89
CA TYR A 526 17.74 10.23 5.68
C TYR A 526 19.26 10.44 5.61
N THR A 527 19.99 9.34 5.45
CA THR A 527 21.45 9.36 5.35
C THR A 527 21.87 8.72 4.03
N THR A 528 22.69 9.40 3.25
CA THR A 528 23.24 8.88 1.99
C THR A 528 24.71 8.54 2.11
N TYR A 529 25.10 7.42 1.48
CA TYR A 529 26.47 7.00 1.30
C TYR A 529 26.80 6.93 -0.19
N ALA A 530 27.96 7.48 -0.56
CA ALA A 530 28.52 7.24 -1.88
C ALA A 530 29.48 6.05 -1.83
N THR A 531 29.46 5.25 -2.89
CA THR A 531 30.41 4.18 -3.12
C THR A 531 31.42 4.64 -4.18
N TYR A 532 32.65 4.92 -3.77
CA TYR A 532 33.74 5.24 -4.65
C TYR A 532 34.53 3.98 -4.96
N TRP A 533 34.88 3.77 -6.23
CA TRP A 533 35.56 2.55 -6.66
C TRP A 533 36.42 2.80 -7.90
N LYS A 534 37.47 2.00 -8.06
CA LYS A 534 38.24 1.87 -9.29
C LYS A 534 38.33 0.39 -9.65
N VAL A 535 38.31 0.14 -10.93
CA VAL A 535 38.52 -1.21 -11.49
C VAL A 535 39.76 -1.19 -12.39
N GLY A 536 40.44 -2.31 -12.47
CA GLY A 536 41.51 -2.57 -13.40
C GLY A 536 41.06 -3.58 -14.46
N LYS A 537 41.81 -3.66 -15.55
CA LYS A 537 41.65 -4.67 -16.58
C LYS A 537 42.43 -5.93 -16.15
N ALA A 538 41.75 -7.05 -16.00
CA ALA A 538 42.34 -8.34 -15.57
C ALA A 538 42.86 -9.19 -16.74
N VAL A 539 42.51 -8.84 -17.98
CA VAL A 539 42.94 -9.56 -19.19
C VAL A 539 43.97 -8.83 -19.97
N ALA A 540 44.88 -9.57 -20.68
CA ALA A 540 45.96 -8.99 -21.49
C ALA A 540 45.43 -8.28 -22.75
N ASP A 541 44.38 -8.84 -23.36
CA ASP A 541 43.72 -8.29 -24.53
C ASP A 541 42.85 -7.10 -24.21
N ASP A 542 42.54 -6.26 -25.18
CA ASP A 542 41.67 -5.10 -25.03
C ASP A 542 40.44 -5.21 -25.98
N PRO A 543 39.48 -6.10 -25.67
CA PRO A 543 38.34 -6.34 -26.52
C PRO A 543 37.39 -5.13 -26.55
N GLU A 544 36.71 -4.95 -27.68
CA GLU A 544 35.70 -3.93 -27.87
C GLU A 544 34.32 -4.43 -27.38
N TYR A 545 33.67 -3.64 -26.58
CA TYR A 545 32.32 -3.92 -26.08
C TYR A 545 31.39 -2.75 -26.34
N ASP A 546 30.09 -3.06 -26.46
CA ASP A 546 29.08 -2.03 -26.33
C ASP A 546 29.25 -1.30 -25.00
N THR A 547 29.48 -0.02 -25.05
CA THR A 547 29.84 0.84 -23.91
C THR A 547 28.77 0.80 -22.81
N ARG A 548 27.49 0.74 -23.20
CA ARG A 548 26.35 0.72 -22.23
C ARG A 548 26.24 -0.63 -21.54
N LEU A 549 26.41 -1.72 -22.27
CA LEU A 549 26.37 -3.07 -21.71
C LEU A 549 27.57 -3.33 -20.80
N ALA A 550 28.77 -2.91 -21.22
CA ALA A 550 30.00 -3.06 -20.44
C ALA A 550 29.95 -2.24 -19.13
N ARG A 551 29.51 -0.98 -19.17
CA ARG A 551 29.32 -0.15 -17.98
C ARG A 551 28.33 -0.77 -16.99
N ARG A 552 27.25 -1.37 -17.47
CA ARG A 552 26.28 -2.09 -16.62
C ARG A 552 26.88 -3.37 -16.02
N ALA A 553 27.65 -4.12 -16.80
CA ALA A 553 28.32 -5.33 -16.33
C ALA A 553 29.36 -5.01 -15.25
N ILE A 554 30.19 -3.97 -15.45
CA ILE A 554 31.19 -3.52 -14.47
C ILE A 554 30.50 -3.01 -13.19
N ALA A 555 29.49 -2.15 -13.32
CA ALA A 555 28.76 -1.65 -12.15
C ALA A 555 28.10 -2.79 -11.35
N ARG A 556 27.59 -3.81 -12.03
CA ARG A 556 27.06 -5.02 -11.41
C ARG A 556 28.14 -5.85 -10.72
N PHE A 557 29.29 -6.02 -11.35
CA PHE A 557 30.46 -6.71 -10.77
C PHE A 557 30.85 -6.04 -9.44
N VAL A 558 31.02 -4.72 -9.43
CA VAL A 558 31.34 -3.95 -8.21
C VAL A 558 30.25 -4.10 -7.14
N ALA A 559 28.99 -4.00 -7.53
CA ALA A 559 27.86 -4.11 -6.58
C ALA A 559 27.79 -5.49 -5.90
N LEU A 560 28.13 -6.56 -6.63
CA LEU A 560 28.09 -7.95 -6.12
C LEU A 560 29.43 -8.42 -5.57
N HIS A 561 30.46 -7.57 -5.58
CA HIS A 561 31.79 -7.93 -5.13
C HIS A 561 31.79 -8.23 -3.62
N PRO A 562 32.38 -9.35 -3.17
CA PRO A 562 32.38 -9.77 -1.75
C PRO A 562 32.86 -8.69 -0.77
N HIS A 563 33.87 -7.94 -1.16
CA HIS A 563 34.44 -6.88 -0.31
C HIS A 563 33.44 -5.71 -0.12
N ASN A 564 32.74 -5.28 -1.18
CA ASN A 564 31.71 -4.24 -1.09
C ASN A 564 30.56 -4.70 -0.18
N LEU A 565 30.12 -5.95 -0.36
CA LEU A 565 29.04 -6.52 0.45
C LEU A 565 29.43 -6.68 1.92
N ALA A 566 30.69 -7.03 2.19
CA ALA A 566 31.20 -7.17 3.57
C ALA A 566 31.20 -5.80 4.30
N GLN A 567 31.71 -4.75 3.67
CA GLN A 567 31.69 -3.39 4.26
C GLN A 567 30.27 -2.90 4.52
N LYS A 568 29.36 -3.11 3.58
CA LYS A 568 27.95 -2.72 3.76
C LYS A 568 27.25 -3.57 4.83
N ALA A 569 27.56 -4.87 4.91
CA ALA A 569 27.02 -5.76 5.93
C ALA A 569 27.46 -5.34 7.34
N GLU A 570 28.71 -4.92 7.51
CA GLU A 570 29.23 -4.34 8.74
C GLU A 570 28.42 -3.08 9.15
N ILE A 571 28.28 -2.10 8.26
CA ILE A 571 27.52 -0.87 8.51
C ILE A 571 26.07 -1.21 8.91
N ILE A 572 25.42 -2.12 8.20
CA ILE A 572 24.04 -2.53 8.45
C ILE A 572 23.90 -3.18 9.83
N VAL A 573 24.76 -4.13 10.15
CA VAL A 573 24.67 -4.88 11.40
C VAL A 573 25.00 -4.00 12.60
N GLU A 574 26.07 -3.21 12.53
CA GLU A 574 26.45 -2.33 13.64
C GLU A 574 25.40 -1.24 13.87
N HIS A 575 24.92 -0.57 12.82
CA HIS A 575 23.83 0.40 12.96
C HIS A 575 22.54 -0.24 13.53
N PHE A 576 22.19 -1.46 13.11
CA PHE A 576 21.05 -2.17 13.66
C PHE A 576 21.26 -2.41 15.15
N ARG A 577 22.43 -2.88 15.57
CA ARG A 577 22.74 -3.23 16.96
C ARG A 577 22.86 -2.01 17.86
N GLU A 578 23.48 -0.94 17.39
CA GLU A 578 23.70 0.28 18.18
C GLU A 578 22.45 1.14 18.29
N HIS A 579 21.64 1.19 17.25
CA HIS A 579 20.54 2.15 17.16
C HIS A 579 19.17 1.47 17.00
N THR A 580 18.96 0.70 15.94
CA THR A 580 17.62 0.24 15.54
C THR A 580 16.98 -0.68 16.57
N ARG A 581 17.70 -1.67 17.07
CA ARG A 581 17.16 -2.68 18.00
C ARG A 581 16.65 -2.09 19.31
N HIS A 582 17.15 -0.91 19.70
CA HIS A 582 16.74 -0.22 20.92
C HIS A 582 15.50 0.66 20.73
N LYS A 583 15.12 0.91 19.50
CA LYS A 583 13.89 1.64 19.16
C LYS A 583 12.64 0.78 19.44
N ILE A 584 11.51 1.46 19.57
CA ILE A 584 10.19 0.82 19.78
C ILE A 584 10.25 -0.11 21.01
N ALA A 585 10.66 0.43 22.16
CA ALA A 585 10.84 -0.31 23.41
C ALA A 585 11.67 -1.61 23.26
N GLY A 586 12.71 -1.57 22.42
CA GLY A 586 13.59 -2.73 22.21
C GLY A 586 13.10 -3.75 21.17
N THR A 587 12.07 -3.43 20.39
CA THR A 587 11.51 -4.32 19.36
C THR A 587 11.72 -3.82 17.93
N GLY A 588 12.53 -2.75 17.75
CA GLY A 588 12.80 -2.15 16.45
C GLY A 588 13.40 -3.12 15.44
N LYS A 589 12.90 -3.09 14.20
CA LYS A 589 13.31 -3.97 13.09
C LYS A 589 13.85 -3.16 11.92
N ALA A 590 14.69 -3.82 11.12
CA ALA A 590 15.28 -3.23 9.93
C ALA A 590 14.97 -4.04 8.66
N MET A 591 14.95 -3.34 7.52
CA MET A 591 14.82 -3.95 6.20
C MET A 591 16.01 -3.54 5.33
N VAL A 592 16.58 -4.49 4.59
CA VAL A 592 17.64 -4.25 3.58
C VAL A 592 17.03 -4.47 2.21
N VAL A 593 16.93 -3.40 1.43
CA VAL A 593 16.36 -3.41 0.07
C VAL A 593 17.47 -3.59 -0.94
N THR A 594 17.41 -4.68 -1.71
CA THR A 594 18.46 -5.06 -2.66
C THR A 594 17.99 -4.95 -4.10
N SER A 595 18.94 -4.78 -5.03
CA SER A 595 18.68 -4.59 -6.47
C SER A 595 18.26 -5.86 -7.20
N SER A 596 18.58 -7.05 -6.68
CA SER A 596 18.25 -8.34 -7.31
C SER A 596 18.18 -9.47 -6.29
N ARG A 597 17.58 -10.59 -6.71
CA ARG A 597 17.53 -11.82 -5.89
C ARG A 597 18.93 -12.34 -5.54
N LEU A 598 19.86 -12.37 -6.50
CA LEU A 598 21.25 -12.75 -6.26
C LEU A 598 21.92 -11.82 -5.24
N HIS A 599 21.64 -10.52 -5.33
CA HIS A 599 22.14 -9.53 -4.38
C HIS A 599 21.63 -9.83 -2.95
N ALA A 600 20.33 -10.17 -2.81
CA ALA A 600 19.76 -10.57 -1.52
C ALA A 600 20.41 -11.84 -0.94
N VAL A 601 20.64 -12.85 -1.78
CA VAL A 601 21.34 -14.10 -1.38
C VAL A 601 22.74 -13.78 -0.84
N ARG A 602 23.51 -12.98 -1.57
CA ARG A 602 24.87 -12.62 -1.18
C ARG A 602 24.90 -11.74 0.07
N TYR A 603 23.97 -10.78 0.24
CA TYR A 603 23.82 -10.01 1.47
C TYR A 603 23.51 -10.89 2.67
N LYS A 604 22.58 -11.85 2.52
CA LYS A 604 22.27 -12.79 3.63
C LYS A 604 23.50 -13.56 4.06
N ARG A 605 24.30 -14.04 3.12
CA ARG A 605 25.56 -14.75 3.41
C ARG A 605 26.59 -13.84 4.07
N ALA A 606 26.74 -12.60 3.59
CA ALA A 606 27.68 -11.63 4.16
C ALA A 606 27.27 -11.22 5.60
N ILE A 607 26.00 -10.93 5.83
CA ILE A 607 25.48 -10.60 7.16
C ILE A 607 25.63 -11.78 8.12
N ASP A 608 25.28 -13.01 7.70
CA ASP A 608 25.43 -14.20 8.53
C ASP A 608 26.90 -14.53 8.85
N ALA A 609 27.82 -14.25 7.91
CA ALA A 609 29.24 -14.39 8.13
C ALA A 609 29.76 -13.38 9.17
N TYR A 610 29.37 -12.13 9.03
CA TYR A 610 29.73 -11.05 9.96
C TYR A 610 29.16 -11.30 11.37
N LEU A 611 27.90 -11.70 11.48
CA LEU A 611 27.29 -12.04 12.78
C LEU A 611 28.00 -13.20 13.49
N ARG A 612 28.44 -14.20 12.73
CA ARG A 612 29.24 -15.33 13.28
C ARG A 612 30.64 -14.90 13.68
N GLU A 613 31.30 -14.11 12.88
CA GLU A 613 32.63 -13.57 13.14
C GLU A 613 32.65 -12.76 14.44
N LYS A 614 31.71 -11.84 14.59
CA LYS A 614 31.59 -11.01 15.80
C LYS A 614 30.96 -11.72 17.00
N GLY A 615 30.46 -12.96 16.84
CA GLY A 615 29.80 -13.70 17.90
C GLY A 615 28.42 -13.16 18.31
N TYR A 616 27.72 -12.46 17.43
CA TYR A 616 26.42 -11.82 17.69
C TYR A 616 25.28 -12.85 17.60
N ALA A 617 25.16 -13.73 18.59
CA ALA A 617 24.11 -14.77 18.61
C ALA A 617 22.69 -14.25 18.84
N ASP A 618 22.55 -13.02 19.36
CA ASP A 618 21.29 -12.34 19.68
C ASP A 618 20.67 -11.59 18.49
N THR A 619 21.33 -11.57 17.35
CA THR A 619 20.87 -10.91 16.12
C THR A 619 20.75 -11.93 15.00
N LYS A 620 19.57 -12.00 14.36
CA LYS A 620 19.32 -12.90 13.23
C LYS A 620 18.69 -12.15 12.07
N ALA A 621 19.06 -12.53 10.86
CA ALA A 621 18.51 -11.96 9.62
C ALA A 621 17.69 -13.00 8.85
N LEU A 622 16.65 -12.56 8.16
CA LEU A 622 15.88 -13.31 7.17
C LEU A 622 16.11 -12.75 5.77
N VAL A 623 15.88 -13.58 4.76
CA VAL A 623 15.84 -13.15 3.37
C VAL A 623 14.46 -13.44 2.77
N ALA A 624 14.00 -12.57 1.86
CA ALA A 624 12.73 -12.72 1.17
C ALA A 624 12.85 -12.40 -0.31
N PHE A 625 12.61 -13.40 -1.15
CA PHE A 625 12.57 -13.30 -2.61
C PHE A 625 11.74 -14.45 -3.19
N SER A 626 11.30 -14.35 -4.45
CA SER A 626 10.50 -15.38 -5.11
C SER A 626 11.35 -16.23 -6.06
N GLY A 627 11.05 -17.53 -6.13
CA GLY A 627 11.71 -18.48 -7.04
C GLY A 627 13.10 -18.92 -6.60
N THR A 628 13.87 -19.46 -7.54
CA THR A 628 15.22 -20.00 -7.32
C THR A 628 16.28 -19.07 -7.89
N VAL A 629 17.44 -19.01 -7.27
CA VAL A 629 18.63 -18.24 -7.66
C VAL A 629 19.85 -19.15 -7.68
N ASP A 630 20.48 -19.24 -8.83
CA ASP A 630 21.81 -19.84 -8.92
C ASP A 630 22.90 -18.84 -8.52
N ASP A 631 23.79 -19.23 -7.62
CA ASP A 631 25.03 -18.54 -7.30
C ASP A 631 26.19 -19.55 -7.31
N THR A 632 27.01 -19.51 -8.35
CA THR A 632 28.17 -20.38 -8.55
C THR A 632 27.83 -21.89 -8.57
N GLY A 633 26.72 -22.28 -9.22
CA GLY A 633 26.27 -23.67 -9.35
C GLY A 633 25.50 -24.19 -8.12
N ILE A 634 25.14 -23.31 -7.19
CA ILE A 634 24.31 -23.66 -6.02
C ILE A 634 22.97 -22.93 -6.14
N ASP A 635 21.90 -23.70 -6.10
CA ASP A 635 20.53 -23.18 -6.15
C ASP A 635 20.05 -22.77 -4.75
N TYR A 636 19.68 -21.48 -4.61
CA TYR A 636 19.13 -20.90 -3.41
C TYR A 636 17.65 -20.58 -3.56
N THR A 637 16.84 -20.93 -2.57
CA THR A 637 15.46 -20.50 -2.42
C THR A 637 15.28 -19.80 -1.08
N GLU A 638 14.25 -18.99 -0.93
CA GLU A 638 13.92 -18.36 0.35
C GLU A 638 13.80 -19.40 1.48
N SER A 639 13.10 -20.52 1.19
CA SER A 639 12.91 -21.59 2.16
C SER A 639 14.22 -22.28 2.55
N SER A 640 15.15 -22.53 1.59
CA SER A 640 16.44 -23.15 1.89
C SER A 640 17.34 -22.27 2.74
N MET A 641 17.30 -20.94 2.50
CA MET A 641 18.14 -19.98 3.24
C MET A 641 17.61 -19.65 4.63
N ASN A 642 16.29 -19.64 4.81
CA ASN A 642 15.65 -19.35 6.10
C ASN A 642 15.40 -20.59 6.94
N ALA A 643 15.55 -21.81 6.37
CA ALA A 643 15.29 -23.12 6.99
C ALA A 643 13.81 -23.33 7.43
N PHE A 644 12.85 -22.67 6.74
CA PHE A 644 11.42 -22.88 6.93
C PHE A 644 10.64 -22.42 5.68
N PRO A 645 9.35 -22.82 5.51
CA PRO A 645 8.54 -22.44 4.35
C PRO A 645 8.37 -20.93 4.22
N GLU A 646 8.40 -20.39 2.98
CA GLU A 646 8.28 -18.95 2.69
C GLU A 646 6.99 -18.31 3.21
N SER A 647 5.90 -19.09 3.38
CA SER A 647 4.64 -18.61 3.96
C SER A 647 4.77 -18.15 5.41
N GLN A 648 5.82 -18.59 6.12
CA GLN A 648 6.08 -18.23 7.52
C GLN A 648 6.96 -16.98 7.67
N THR A 649 7.61 -16.50 6.61
CA THR A 649 8.62 -15.43 6.70
C THR A 649 8.04 -14.15 7.35
N ALA A 650 6.87 -13.71 6.93
CA ALA A 650 6.21 -12.52 7.49
C ALA A 650 5.90 -12.69 9.00
N THR A 651 5.33 -13.84 9.38
CA THR A 651 4.95 -14.14 10.77
C THR A 651 6.19 -14.27 11.67
N ARG A 652 7.23 -14.96 11.20
CA ARG A 652 8.47 -15.10 11.97
C ARG A 652 9.23 -13.80 12.11
N PHE A 653 9.23 -12.96 11.05
CA PHE A 653 9.80 -11.63 11.15
C PHE A 653 9.05 -10.73 12.12
N ALA A 654 7.74 -10.88 12.26
CA ALA A 654 6.96 -10.15 13.28
C ALA A 654 7.34 -10.55 14.72
N GLY A 655 7.80 -11.77 14.94
CA GLY A 655 8.24 -12.26 16.24
C GLY A 655 9.59 -11.68 16.69
N PRO A 656 10.00 -11.89 17.94
CA PRO A 656 11.20 -11.27 18.53
C PRO A 656 12.54 -11.86 18.03
N GLU A 657 12.50 -13.01 17.36
CA GLU A 657 13.71 -13.77 17.01
C GLU A 657 14.57 -13.11 15.94
N TYR A 658 13.93 -12.41 14.97
CA TYR A 658 14.61 -11.84 13.80
C TYR A 658 14.52 -10.32 13.80
N GLY A 659 15.64 -9.65 13.63
CA GLY A 659 15.72 -8.18 13.64
C GLY A 659 15.86 -7.56 12.25
N VAL A 660 16.45 -8.29 11.29
CA VAL A 660 16.76 -7.78 9.94
C VAL A 660 16.09 -8.64 8.88
N LEU A 661 15.46 -8.00 7.89
CA LEU A 661 14.83 -8.63 6.73
C LEU A 661 15.47 -8.12 5.43
N ILE A 662 16.10 -9.01 4.69
CA ILE A 662 16.75 -8.70 3.39
C ILE A 662 15.75 -9.02 2.29
N VAL A 663 15.43 -8.06 1.42
CA VAL A 663 14.37 -8.20 0.42
C VAL A 663 14.84 -7.90 -1.00
N ALA A 664 14.37 -8.71 -1.95
CA ALA A 664 14.47 -8.44 -3.38
C ALA A 664 13.06 -8.49 -3.99
N GLU A 665 12.47 -7.32 -4.28
CA GLU A 665 11.11 -7.10 -4.79
C GLU A 665 9.99 -7.54 -3.85
N LYS A 666 10.06 -8.76 -3.30
CA LYS A 666 9.12 -9.26 -2.29
C LYS A 666 9.16 -8.36 -1.05
N PHE A 667 7.98 -7.99 -0.51
CA PHE A 667 7.79 -7.09 0.64
C PHE A 667 8.19 -5.61 0.44
N GLN A 668 8.71 -5.20 -0.70
CA GLN A 668 8.92 -3.78 -1.01
C GLN A 668 7.60 -3.05 -1.23
N THR A 669 6.56 -3.76 -1.64
CA THR A 669 5.19 -3.25 -1.77
C THR A 669 4.22 -4.14 -1.00
N GLY A 670 3.17 -3.54 -0.42
CA GLY A 670 2.08 -4.29 0.19
C GLY A 670 2.38 -4.98 1.54
N TYR A 671 3.56 -4.81 2.13
CA TYR A 671 3.91 -5.39 3.43
C TYR A 671 3.66 -4.39 4.56
N ASP A 672 2.95 -4.81 5.59
CA ASP A 672 2.65 -4.01 6.76
C ASP A 672 3.34 -4.58 8.01
N GLN A 673 4.33 -3.83 8.54
CA GLN A 673 5.06 -4.18 9.74
C GLN A 673 5.32 -2.92 10.58
N PRO A 674 4.50 -2.65 11.60
CA PRO A 674 4.64 -1.45 12.43
C PRO A 674 5.99 -1.32 13.15
N LEU A 675 6.62 -2.44 13.50
CA LEU A 675 7.93 -2.47 14.17
C LEU A 675 9.11 -2.13 13.23
N LEU A 676 8.87 -2.00 11.93
CA LEU A 676 9.90 -1.66 10.96
C LEU A 676 10.30 -0.20 11.13
N HIS A 677 11.47 0.04 11.70
CA HIS A 677 12.00 1.37 12.02
C HIS A 677 13.03 1.87 11.00
N THR A 678 13.94 0.99 10.57
CA THR A 678 15.09 1.36 9.73
C THR A 678 15.04 0.66 8.38
N MET A 679 15.41 1.37 7.32
CA MET A 679 15.60 0.80 5.99
C MET A 679 17.01 1.10 5.48
N PHE A 680 17.69 0.06 5.04
CA PHE A 680 18.96 0.14 4.32
C PHE A 680 18.68 -0.09 2.84
N VAL A 681 19.03 0.87 1.98
CA VAL A 681 18.69 0.85 0.56
C VAL A 681 19.95 0.64 -0.27
N ASP A 682 20.05 -0.49 -0.97
CA ASP A 682 21.08 -0.74 -1.99
C ASP A 682 20.44 -1.12 -3.32
N LYS A 683 19.51 -0.29 -3.72
CA LYS A 683 18.77 -0.37 -4.98
C LYS A 683 18.51 1.04 -5.51
N THR A 684 18.66 1.23 -6.82
CA THR A 684 18.23 2.49 -7.43
C THR A 684 16.70 2.59 -7.35
N LEU A 685 16.21 3.61 -6.66
CA LEU A 685 14.79 3.90 -6.48
C LEU A 685 14.44 5.13 -7.33
N VAL A 686 13.53 4.97 -8.28
CA VAL A 686 13.11 6.05 -9.18
C VAL A 686 11.59 6.23 -9.09
N GLY A 687 11.15 7.47 -9.00
CA GLY A 687 9.74 7.86 -9.06
C GLY A 687 8.87 7.03 -8.09
N LEU A 688 7.82 6.40 -8.59
CA LEU A 688 6.87 5.62 -7.80
C LEU A 688 7.51 4.54 -6.91
N ALA A 689 8.57 3.87 -7.40
CA ALA A 689 9.24 2.81 -6.65
C ALA A 689 9.88 3.33 -5.35
N ALA A 690 10.39 4.56 -5.33
CA ALA A 690 10.92 5.20 -4.14
C ALA A 690 9.82 5.38 -3.08
N VAL A 691 8.71 5.99 -3.47
CA VAL A 691 7.57 6.24 -2.56
C VAL A 691 7.00 4.94 -2.00
N GLN A 692 6.79 3.92 -2.84
CA GLN A 692 6.22 2.64 -2.41
C GLN A 692 7.13 1.87 -1.46
N THR A 693 8.44 1.87 -1.73
CA THR A 693 9.42 1.16 -0.91
C THR A 693 9.60 1.86 0.43
N LEU A 694 9.90 3.15 0.44
CA LEU A 694 10.18 3.90 1.67
C LEU A 694 8.94 4.04 2.57
N SER A 695 7.74 4.12 1.98
CA SER A 695 6.48 4.16 2.75
C SER A 695 6.18 2.88 3.55
N ARG A 696 7.01 1.83 3.46
CA ARG A 696 6.92 0.68 4.41
C ARG A 696 7.31 1.08 5.83
N LEU A 697 8.13 2.11 5.98
CA LEU A 697 8.54 2.64 7.29
C LEU A 697 7.50 3.52 7.95
N ASN A 698 6.56 4.09 7.22
CA ASN A 698 5.67 5.15 7.71
C ASN A 698 4.58 4.70 8.69
N ARG A 699 4.50 3.39 8.98
CA ARG A 699 3.50 2.83 9.90
C ARG A 699 3.75 3.30 11.32
N ILE A 700 2.67 3.72 11.98
CA ILE A 700 2.71 4.13 13.38
C ILE A 700 2.66 2.92 14.34
N HIS A 701 3.33 3.07 15.46
CA HIS A 701 3.24 2.17 16.61
C HIS A 701 3.29 3.03 17.89
N PRO A 702 2.66 2.63 19.01
CA PRO A 702 2.70 3.41 20.25
C PRO A 702 4.08 3.93 20.63
N GLU A 703 5.07 3.08 20.55
CA GLU A 703 6.46 3.35 20.93
C GLU A 703 7.34 3.84 19.76
N LYS A 704 6.79 4.03 18.55
CA LYS A 704 7.54 4.46 17.37
C LYS A 704 7.34 5.95 17.11
N VAL A 705 8.37 6.72 17.34
CA VAL A 705 8.35 8.19 17.22
C VAL A 705 9.06 8.70 15.98
N ASP A 706 9.89 7.88 15.36
CA ASP A 706 10.71 8.22 14.20
C ASP A 706 10.92 7.01 13.27
N THR A 707 11.55 7.29 12.12
CA THR A 707 12.04 6.30 11.15
C THR A 707 13.42 6.69 10.71
N PHE A 708 14.20 5.76 10.18
CA PHE A 708 15.54 6.04 9.68
C PHE A 708 15.79 5.34 8.34
N VAL A 709 16.38 6.05 7.39
CA VAL A 709 16.82 5.50 6.10
C VAL A 709 18.31 5.73 5.94
N LEU A 710 19.02 4.67 5.56
CA LEU A 710 20.40 4.72 5.14
C LEU A 710 20.50 4.19 3.71
N ASP A 711 20.91 5.04 2.80
CA ASP A 711 20.91 4.77 1.36
C ASP A 711 22.35 4.70 0.82
N PHE A 712 22.68 3.58 0.17
CA PHE A 712 23.99 3.34 -0.47
C PHE A 712 23.98 3.63 -1.98
N ARG A 713 22.82 4.05 -2.53
CA ARG A 713 22.64 4.06 -3.98
C ARG A 713 22.09 5.35 -4.56
N ASN A 714 21.20 6.00 -3.84
CA ASN A 714 20.45 7.14 -4.35
C ASN A 714 20.93 8.44 -3.71
N GLU A 715 20.90 9.51 -4.47
CA GLU A 715 21.14 10.86 -3.98
C GLU A 715 19.87 11.41 -3.33
N ALA A 716 20.01 12.27 -2.32
CA ALA A 716 18.90 12.83 -1.55
C ALA A 716 17.92 13.62 -2.44
N GLU A 717 18.47 14.37 -3.40
CA GLU A 717 17.70 15.17 -4.35
C GLU A 717 16.82 14.30 -5.24
N ALA A 718 17.35 13.20 -5.77
CA ALA A 718 16.60 12.26 -6.62
C ALA A 718 15.43 11.60 -5.87
N ILE A 719 15.60 11.32 -4.59
CA ILE A 719 14.52 10.81 -3.74
C ILE A 719 13.47 11.89 -3.46
N THR A 720 13.92 13.11 -3.19
CA THR A 720 13.00 14.26 -3.00
C THR A 720 12.14 14.49 -4.24
N GLU A 721 12.73 14.56 -5.42
CA GLU A 721 12.04 14.66 -6.71
C GLU A 721 11.08 13.49 -6.95
N ALA A 722 11.45 12.27 -6.52
CA ALA A 722 10.59 11.10 -6.64
C ALA A 722 9.32 11.18 -5.77
N PHE A 723 9.36 11.87 -4.62
CA PHE A 723 8.21 12.04 -3.73
C PHE A 723 7.30 13.20 -4.11
N GLU A 724 7.85 14.23 -4.75
CA GLU A 724 7.14 15.49 -5.05
C GLU A 724 5.78 15.30 -5.74
N PRO A 725 5.61 14.44 -6.78
CA PRO A 725 4.33 14.27 -7.46
C PRO A 725 3.18 13.75 -6.59
N TRP A 726 3.51 13.06 -5.47
CA TRP A 726 2.49 12.41 -4.62
C TRP A 726 2.42 12.98 -3.21
N TYR A 727 3.24 14.01 -2.91
CA TYR A 727 3.30 14.58 -1.57
C TYR A 727 2.01 15.34 -1.21
N GLU A 728 1.47 16.11 -2.12
CA GLU A 728 0.19 16.82 -1.98
C GLU A 728 -0.85 16.28 -2.95
N THR A 729 -1.19 17.02 -3.98
CA THR A 729 -2.20 16.65 -4.99
C THR A 729 -1.54 16.23 -6.28
N THR A 730 -1.92 15.09 -6.85
CA THR A 730 -1.42 14.62 -8.13
C THR A 730 -2.43 14.94 -9.23
N VAL A 731 -1.99 15.56 -10.32
CA VAL A 731 -2.78 15.81 -11.52
C VAL A 731 -2.05 15.30 -12.75
N ALA A 732 -2.77 14.97 -13.82
CA ALA A 732 -2.19 14.57 -15.10
C ALA A 732 -2.88 15.28 -16.26
N GLY A 733 -2.09 15.77 -17.21
CA GLY A 733 -2.60 16.27 -18.48
C GLY A 733 -3.23 15.15 -19.32
N PRO A 734 -4.16 15.46 -20.22
CA PRO A 734 -4.73 14.48 -21.14
C PRO A 734 -3.68 14.00 -22.14
N THR A 735 -3.64 12.69 -22.40
CA THR A 735 -2.78 12.12 -23.44
C THR A 735 -3.33 12.47 -24.84
N ASP A 736 -2.47 12.88 -25.76
CA ASP A 736 -2.86 13.21 -27.13
C ASP A 736 -3.24 11.94 -27.92
N PRO A 737 -4.50 11.82 -28.42
CA PRO A 737 -4.90 10.66 -29.22
C PRO A 737 -4.19 10.57 -30.57
N ASN A 738 -3.68 11.69 -31.11
CA ASN A 738 -2.96 11.71 -32.40
C ASN A 738 -1.62 10.97 -32.31
N LEU A 739 -1.07 10.81 -31.12
CA LEU A 739 0.14 10.04 -30.88
C LEU A 739 0.07 8.61 -31.48
N LEU A 740 -1.10 7.96 -31.48
CA LEU A 740 -1.26 6.63 -32.04
C LEU A 740 -1.07 6.61 -33.55
N HIS A 741 -1.60 7.62 -34.25
CA HIS A 741 -1.42 7.74 -35.69
C HIS A 741 0.06 7.99 -36.05
N ASP A 742 0.73 8.86 -35.29
CA ASP A 742 2.15 9.15 -35.50
C ASP A 742 3.02 7.90 -35.25
N LEU A 743 2.76 7.15 -34.18
CA LEU A 743 3.48 5.91 -33.89
C LEU A 743 3.20 4.82 -34.95
N ALA A 744 1.94 4.67 -35.40
CA ALA A 744 1.59 3.71 -36.45
C ALA A 744 2.26 4.06 -37.78
N LEU A 745 2.27 5.34 -38.18
CA LEU A 745 2.93 5.80 -39.40
C LEU A 745 4.45 5.57 -39.34
N ARG A 746 5.08 5.87 -38.23
CA ARG A 746 6.52 5.59 -38.04
C ARG A 746 6.82 4.11 -38.12
N LEU A 747 5.99 3.26 -37.47
CA LEU A 747 6.15 1.80 -37.45
C LEU A 747 6.02 1.21 -38.86
N LEU A 748 4.98 1.60 -39.59
CA LEU A 748 4.78 1.16 -40.96
C LEU A 748 5.89 1.70 -41.88
N GLY A 749 6.41 2.91 -41.62
CA GLY A 749 7.53 3.53 -42.32
C GLY A 749 8.85 2.74 -42.22
N LEU A 750 9.03 1.94 -41.16
CA LEU A 750 10.19 1.04 -41.00
C LEU A 750 10.13 -0.17 -41.93
N GLN A 751 9.03 -0.39 -42.67
CA GLN A 751 8.85 -1.46 -43.65
C GLN A 751 9.07 -2.87 -43.12
N VAL A 752 8.91 -3.09 -41.83
CA VAL A 752 8.91 -4.46 -41.22
C VAL A 752 7.52 -5.06 -41.28
N LEU A 753 6.50 -4.29 -40.94
CA LEU A 753 5.09 -4.61 -41.06
C LEU A 753 4.46 -3.66 -42.08
N ASP A 754 3.63 -4.15 -42.99
CA ASP A 754 2.87 -3.30 -43.93
C ASP A 754 1.37 -3.34 -43.59
N GLU A 755 0.62 -2.35 -44.11
CA GLU A 755 -0.80 -2.20 -43.78
C GLU A 755 -1.65 -3.40 -44.27
N ALA A 756 -1.39 -3.95 -45.43
CA ALA A 756 -2.13 -5.09 -45.95
C ALA A 756 -1.92 -6.32 -45.09
N GLN A 757 -0.67 -6.56 -44.72
CA GLN A 757 -0.29 -7.64 -43.81
C GLN A 757 -0.93 -7.47 -42.43
N ALA A 758 -0.92 -6.24 -41.89
CA ALA A 758 -1.55 -5.92 -40.61
C ALA A 758 -3.04 -6.24 -40.63
N ARG A 759 -3.76 -5.86 -41.69
CA ARG A 759 -5.18 -6.15 -41.87
C ARG A 759 -5.46 -7.65 -42.00
N THR A 760 -4.64 -8.38 -42.74
CA THR A 760 -4.79 -9.82 -42.91
C THR A 760 -4.59 -10.56 -41.59
N VAL A 761 -3.52 -10.23 -40.85
CA VAL A 761 -3.24 -10.83 -39.53
C VAL A 761 -4.37 -10.51 -38.54
N ALA A 762 -4.82 -9.27 -38.48
CA ALA A 762 -5.93 -8.88 -37.60
C ALA A 762 -7.23 -9.62 -37.96
N ALA A 763 -7.52 -9.81 -39.24
CA ALA A 763 -8.66 -10.59 -39.72
C ALA A 763 -8.56 -12.06 -39.27
N LEU A 764 -7.38 -12.66 -39.38
CA LEU A 764 -7.12 -14.04 -38.94
C LEU A 764 -7.25 -14.19 -37.43
N ILE A 765 -6.79 -13.18 -36.66
CA ILE A 765 -6.93 -13.16 -35.18
C ILE A 765 -8.42 -12.99 -34.78
N ALA A 766 -9.19 -12.24 -35.55
CA ALA A 766 -10.61 -12.01 -35.30
C ALA A 766 -11.50 -13.20 -35.77
N ASP A 767 -11.02 -14.08 -36.65
CA ASP A 767 -11.77 -15.22 -37.17
C ASP A 767 -11.75 -16.41 -36.20
N ARG A 768 -12.80 -16.52 -35.42
CA ARG A 768 -13.00 -17.60 -34.44
C ARG A 768 -13.29 -18.96 -35.03
N ALA A 769 -13.71 -19.04 -36.30
CA ALA A 769 -13.99 -20.30 -36.98
C ALA A 769 -12.72 -21.07 -37.39
N ALA A 770 -11.63 -20.37 -37.51
CA ALA A 770 -10.42 -20.95 -38.03
C ALA A 770 -9.64 -21.84 -37.03
N GLY A 771 -9.94 -21.76 -35.72
CA GLY A 771 -9.35 -22.59 -34.67
C GLY A 771 -7.83 -22.72 -34.72
N ALA A 772 -7.27 -23.89 -34.42
CA ALA A 772 -5.83 -24.15 -34.46
C ALA A 772 -5.20 -23.90 -35.85
N ALA A 773 -5.99 -23.87 -36.92
CA ALA A 773 -5.49 -23.55 -38.28
C ALA A 773 -5.16 -22.06 -38.42
N ALA A 774 -5.87 -21.16 -37.73
CA ALA A 774 -5.59 -19.73 -37.74
C ALA A 774 -4.18 -19.42 -37.22
N HIS A 775 -3.73 -20.12 -36.20
CA HIS A 775 -2.41 -19.96 -35.62
C HIS A 775 -1.30 -20.19 -36.66
N GLY A 776 -1.39 -21.28 -37.46
CA GLY A 776 -0.46 -21.54 -38.54
C GLY A 776 -0.49 -20.49 -39.66
N LEU A 777 -1.67 -19.94 -39.96
CA LEU A 777 -1.83 -18.89 -40.97
C LEU A 777 -1.26 -17.55 -40.50
N ILE A 778 -1.45 -17.19 -39.20
CA ILE A 778 -0.84 -15.98 -38.62
C ILE A 778 0.69 -16.05 -38.66
N TYR A 779 1.27 -17.20 -38.32
CA TYR A 779 2.72 -17.43 -38.45
C TYR A 779 3.20 -17.30 -39.90
N ALA A 780 2.49 -17.87 -40.83
CA ALA A 780 2.83 -17.79 -42.26
C ALA A 780 2.76 -16.35 -42.79
N GLU A 781 1.75 -15.60 -42.37
CA GLU A 781 1.57 -14.19 -42.77
C GLU A 781 2.62 -13.26 -42.14
N LEU A 782 3.04 -13.54 -40.90
CA LEU A 782 4.08 -12.73 -40.21
C LEU A 782 5.52 -13.18 -40.56
N ALA A 783 5.74 -14.34 -41.16
CA ALA A 783 7.09 -14.81 -41.53
C ALA A 783 7.88 -13.81 -42.39
N PRO A 784 7.31 -13.16 -43.42
CA PRO A 784 8.02 -12.13 -44.17
C PRO A 784 8.40 -10.91 -43.34
N ALA A 785 7.59 -10.54 -42.35
CA ALA A 785 7.92 -9.44 -41.41
C ALA A 785 9.11 -9.80 -40.54
N VAL A 786 9.16 -11.04 -40.03
CA VAL A 786 10.30 -11.57 -39.26
C VAL A 786 11.57 -11.61 -40.10
N GLU A 787 11.47 -12.00 -41.40
CA GLU A 787 12.62 -11.98 -42.32
C GLU A 787 13.12 -10.54 -42.56
N ARG A 788 12.21 -9.59 -42.81
CA ARG A 788 12.57 -8.14 -42.96
C ARG A 788 13.22 -7.60 -41.69
N PHE A 789 12.71 -7.96 -40.53
CA PHE A 789 13.33 -7.61 -39.27
C PHE A 789 14.74 -8.21 -39.13
N ASN A 790 14.92 -9.49 -39.44
CA ASN A 790 16.22 -10.16 -39.33
C ASN A 790 17.25 -9.60 -40.32
N ALA A 791 16.83 -9.03 -41.43
CA ALA A 791 17.70 -8.40 -42.41
C ALA A 791 18.19 -7.00 -42.00
N LYS A 792 17.59 -6.39 -40.98
CA LYS A 792 17.97 -5.07 -40.48
C LYS A 792 19.24 -5.11 -39.66
N SER A 793 19.93 -3.98 -39.55
CA SER A 793 21.06 -3.78 -38.65
C SER A 793 20.65 -3.93 -37.16
N ALA A 794 21.62 -4.09 -36.26
CA ALA A 794 21.34 -4.26 -34.84
C ALA A 794 20.57 -3.07 -34.26
N ASN A 795 20.91 -1.84 -34.65
CA ASN A 795 20.26 -0.61 -34.22
C ASN A 795 18.81 -0.51 -34.72
N GLU A 796 18.59 -0.76 -36.01
CA GLU A 796 17.24 -0.78 -36.57
C GLU A 796 16.35 -1.85 -35.92
N LYS A 797 16.89 -3.01 -35.54
CA LYS A 797 16.16 -4.05 -34.79
C LYS A 797 15.69 -3.55 -33.43
N ILE A 798 16.54 -2.81 -32.73
CA ILE A 798 16.19 -2.19 -31.46
C ILE A 798 15.09 -1.14 -31.67
N GLU A 799 15.26 -0.26 -32.66
CA GLU A 799 14.28 0.78 -32.99
C GLU A 799 12.91 0.18 -33.35
N VAL A 800 12.88 -0.84 -34.22
CA VAL A 800 11.64 -1.55 -34.58
C VAL A 800 10.95 -2.12 -33.35
N ARG A 801 11.71 -2.77 -32.46
CA ARG A 801 11.15 -3.41 -31.29
C ARG A 801 10.63 -2.39 -30.27
N ASP A 802 11.37 -1.31 -30.05
CA ASP A 802 10.97 -0.22 -29.17
C ASP A 802 9.71 0.48 -29.68
N LEU A 803 9.59 0.72 -30.99
CA LEU A 803 8.40 1.30 -31.60
C LEU A 803 7.18 0.37 -31.53
N LEU A 804 7.37 -0.94 -31.76
CA LEU A 804 6.32 -1.95 -31.57
C LEU A 804 5.81 -1.93 -30.13
N ASP A 805 6.71 -1.98 -29.15
CA ASP A 805 6.37 -1.94 -27.73
C ASP A 805 5.68 -0.62 -27.35
N GLN A 806 6.17 0.52 -27.81
CA GLN A 806 5.57 1.84 -27.55
C GLN A 806 4.17 1.92 -28.13
N PHE A 807 3.98 1.50 -29.39
CA PHE A 807 2.66 1.53 -30.03
C PHE A 807 1.67 0.59 -29.34
N VAL A 808 2.06 -0.64 -29.03
CA VAL A 808 1.20 -1.62 -28.34
C VAL A 808 0.77 -1.09 -26.97
N ARG A 809 1.69 -0.51 -26.19
CA ARG A 809 1.38 0.07 -24.89
C ARG A 809 0.48 1.30 -25.00
N ALA A 810 0.77 2.21 -25.96
CA ALA A 810 -0.01 3.42 -26.17
C ALA A 810 -1.44 3.07 -26.65
N TYR A 811 -1.57 2.17 -27.60
CA TYR A 811 -2.87 1.73 -28.10
C TYR A 811 -3.69 1.03 -27.04
N SER A 812 -3.11 0.08 -26.32
CA SER A 812 -3.76 -0.63 -25.20
C SER A 812 -4.30 0.34 -24.14
N PHE A 813 -3.60 1.45 -23.92
CA PHE A 813 -4.03 2.49 -22.98
C PHE A 813 -5.12 3.40 -23.57
N LEU A 814 -4.85 4.04 -24.72
CA LEU A 814 -5.77 5.04 -25.28
C LEU A 814 -7.12 4.45 -25.68
N SER A 815 -7.15 3.18 -26.10
CA SER A 815 -8.40 2.46 -26.39
C SER A 815 -9.31 2.26 -25.17
N GLN A 816 -8.82 2.50 -23.94
CA GLN A 816 -9.60 2.43 -22.71
C GLN A 816 -10.15 3.79 -22.26
N VAL A 817 -9.47 4.89 -22.61
CA VAL A 817 -9.83 6.25 -22.17
C VAL A 817 -10.50 7.09 -23.24
N ALA A 818 -10.22 6.81 -24.52
CA ALA A 818 -10.80 7.53 -25.65
C ALA A 818 -11.72 6.61 -26.47
N LEU A 819 -12.90 7.13 -26.83
CA LEU A 819 -13.81 6.47 -27.74
C LEU A 819 -13.33 6.75 -29.17
N PHE A 820 -12.50 5.87 -29.73
CA PHE A 820 -12.16 5.92 -31.13
C PHE A 820 -12.30 4.53 -31.77
N GLY A 821 -12.83 4.48 -32.97
CA GLY A 821 -13.02 3.27 -33.75
C GLY A 821 -12.19 3.36 -35.03
N ASP A 822 -10.88 3.18 -34.95
CA ASP A 822 -10.00 3.15 -36.11
C ASP A 822 -9.54 1.72 -36.39
N VAL A 823 -10.06 1.16 -37.48
CA VAL A 823 -9.80 -0.22 -37.91
C VAL A 823 -8.33 -0.45 -38.27
N LEU A 824 -7.64 0.59 -38.80
CA LEU A 824 -6.23 0.48 -39.14
C LEU A 824 -5.36 0.39 -37.88
N LEU A 825 -5.61 1.27 -36.92
CA LEU A 825 -4.89 1.27 -35.65
C LEU A 825 -5.09 -0.06 -34.89
N GLU A 826 -6.31 -0.61 -34.91
CA GLU A 826 -6.59 -1.93 -34.31
C GLU A 826 -5.83 -3.03 -35.03
N ALA A 827 -5.82 -3.00 -36.38
CA ALA A 827 -5.09 -4.01 -37.17
C ALA A 827 -3.58 -3.94 -36.92
N VAL A 828 -3.00 -2.75 -36.85
CA VAL A 828 -1.58 -2.57 -36.51
C VAL A 828 -1.32 -3.03 -35.08
N TYR A 829 -2.22 -2.78 -34.14
CA TYR A 829 -2.07 -3.23 -32.75
C TYR A 829 -2.03 -4.75 -32.62
N LEU A 830 -3.01 -5.47 -33.19
CA LEU A 830 -3.09 -6.92 -33.12
C LEU A 830 -1.88 -7.58 -33.79
N SER A 831 -1.50 -7.06 -34.95
CA SER A 831 -0.35 -7.58 -35.70
C SER A 831 0.98 -7.30 -35.01
N SER A 832 1.14 -6.10 -34.40
CA SER A 832 2.34 -5.74 -33.64
C SER A 832 2.51 -6.63 -32.40
N ARG A 833 1.43 -6.95 -31.69
CA ARG A 833 1.46 -7.89 -30.56
C ARG A 833 1.93 -9.28 -31.01
N ALA A 834 1.31 -9.82 -32.05
CA ALA A 834 1.69 -11.12 -32.58
C ALA A 834 3.15 -11.12 -33.05
N LEU A 835 3.58 -10.08 -33.76
CA LEU A 835 4.95 -9.96 -34.26
C LEU A 835 5.97 -9.91 -33.12
N LEU A 836 5.72 -9.17 -32.05
CA LEU A 836 6.61 -9.07 -30.88
C LEU A 836 6.92 -10.44 -30.25
N THR A 837 5.97 -11.38 -30.29
CA THR A 837 6.17 -12.74 -29.76
C THR A 837 7.07 -13.60 -30.68
N LEU A 838 7.11 -13.26 -31.96
CA LEU A 838 7.89 -14.00 -32.98
C LEU A 838 9.31 -13.47 -33.17
N LEU A 839 9.50 -12.19 -32.86
CA LEU A 839 10.81 -11.56 -32.98
C LEU A 839 11.79 -12.16 -31.97
N PRO A 840 13.03 -12.56 -32.45
CA PRO A 840 14.06 -12.99 -31.52
C PRO A 840 14.27 -11.89 -30.47
N ALA A 841 14.42 -12.28 -29.20
CA ALA A 841 14.80 -11.37 -28.19
C ALA A 841 16.06 -10.64 -28.69
N THR A 842 15.95 -9.32 -28.90
CA THR A 842 17.14 -8.49 -29.03
C THR A 842 17.75 -8.43 -27.63
N GLY A 843 18.24 -9.59 -27.22
CA GLY A 843 18.80 -9.78 -25.92
C GLY A 843 20.18 -9.20 -26.01
N GLY A 844 20.40 -8.20 -25.26
CA GLY A 844 21.66 -8.18 -24.63
C GLY A 844 21.82 -9.48 -23.87
N GLY A 845 22.55 -10.43 -24.46
CA GLY A 845 23.11 -11.54 -23.70
C GLY A 845 23.72 -10.88 -22.46
N ARG A 846 23.51 -11.47 -21.31
CA ARG A 846 24.03 -10.97 -20.04
C ARG A 846 25.54 -10.93 -20.19
N LEU A 847 26.10 -9.73 -20.48
CA LEU A 847 27.53 -9.55 -20.57
C LEU A 847 28.08 -9.74 -19.15
N ASP A 848 28.92 -10.74 -18.97
CA ASP A 848 29.63 -10.99 -17.72
C ASP A 848 31.11 -10.71 -17.93
N LEU A 849 31.58 -9.63 -17.33
CA LEU A 849 32.98 -9.18 -17.35
C LEU A 849 33.71 -9.56 -16.07
N GLY A 850 33.15 -10.41 -15.22
CA GLY A 850 33.72 -10.76 -13.92
C GLY A 850 35.11 -11.39 -13.96
N SER A 851 35.51 -12.01 -15.11
CA SER A 851 36.86 -12.51 -15.33
C SER A 851 37.78 -11.52 -16.05
N GLU A 852 37.27 -10.38 -16.52
CA GLU A 852 38.00 -9.43 -17.35
C GLU A 852 38.35 -8.12 -16.63
N VAL A 853 37.70 -7.90 -15.47
CA VAL A 853 37.93 -6.73 -14.63
C VAL A 853 38.20 -7.15 -13.19
N GLU A 854 39.02 -6.37 -12.49
CA GLU A 854 39.31 -6.51 -11.08
C GLU A 854 38.98 -5.23 -10.34
N LEU A 855 38.51 -5.33 -9.11
CA LEU A 855 38.23 -4.18 -8.25
C LEU A 855 39.53 -3.77 -7.54
N THR A 856 40.09 -2.64 -7.88
CA THR A 856 41.40 -2.18 -7.37
C THR A 856 41.25 -1.25 -6.16
N HIS A 857 40.17 -0.45 -6.11
CA HIS A 857 39.93 0.48 -5.01
C HIS A 857 38.46 0.49 -4.68
N LEU A 858 38.14 0.59 -3.39
CA LEU A 858 36.78 0.75 -2.89
C LEU A 858 36.79 1.58 -1.60
N ARG A 859 35.84 2.54 -1.52
CA ARG A 859 35.57 3.30 -0.29
C ARG A 859 34.08 3.65 -0.22
N LEU A 860 33.51 3.47 0.95
CA LEU A 860 32.19 3.97 1.31
C LEU A 860 32.34 5.24 2.14
N GLU A 861 31.66 6.31 1.75
CA GLU A 861 31.71 7.60 2.44
C GLU A 861 30.31 8.12 2.70
N LYS A 862 30.05 8.57 3.93
CA LYS A 862 28.80 9.23 4.31
C LYS A 862 28.75 10.62 3.69
N ILE A 863 27.80 10.89 2.81
CA ILE A 863 27.68 12.16 2.07
C ILE A 863 26.75 13.14 2.77
N SER A 864 25.57 12.67 3.20
CA SER A 864 24.60 13.55 3.83
C SER A 864 23.86 12.86 4.97
N GLU A 865 23.38 13.66 5.89
CA GLU A 865 22.49 13.24 6.97
C GLU A 865 21.55 14.38 7.30
N GLY A 866 20.24 14.11 7.31
CA GLY A 866 19.27 15.14 7.68
C GLY A 866 17.86 14.86 7.15
N SER A 867 17.05 15.92 7.11
CA SER A 867 15.71 15.87 6.52
C SER A 867 15.79 16.28 5.04
N ILE A 868 15.24 15.45 4.18
CA ILE A 868 15.08 15.69 2.74
C ILE A 868 13.57 15.76 2.46
N GLY A 869 12.96 16.93 2.49
CA GLY A 869 11.52 17.05 2.26
C GLY A 869 11.19 17.68 0.91
N PRO A 870 10.16 17.20 0.16
CA PRO A 870 9.75 17.82 -1.09
C PRO A 870 9.13 19.21 -0.85
N ALA A 871 9.20 20.06 -1.87
CA ALA A 871 8.54 21.36 -1.86
C ALA A 871 7.02 21.19 -1.81
N LYS A 872 6.33 22.18 -1.22
CA LYS A 872 4.86 22.21 -1.19
C LYS A 872 4.33 22.63 -2.58
N GLY A 873 3.34 21.92 -3.09
CA GLY A 873 2.71 22.27 -4.36
C GLY A 873 1.88 21.15 -4.98
N ILE A 874 1.35 21.42 -6.16
CA ILE A 874 0.62 20.45 -6.98
C ILE A 874 1.65 19.66 -7.78
N GLY A 875 1.69 18.35 -7.59
CA GLY A 875 2.53 17.45 -8.39
C GLY A 875 1.92 17.22 -9.77
N GLU A 876 2.60 17.65 -10.83
CA GLU A 876 2.20 17.38 -12.21
C GLU A 876 2.91 16.14 -12.72
N LEU A 877 2.13 15.12 -13.13
CA LEU A 877 2.66 13.98 -13.85
C LEU A 877 2.68 14.29 -15.34
N MET A 878 3.85 14.22 -15.95
CA MET A 878 3.98 14.34 -17.40
C MET A 878 3.20 13.23 -18.09
N ALA A 879 2.54 13.56 -19.20
CA ALA A 879 1.88 12.58 -20.07
C ALA A 879 2.89 11.50 -20.49
N ILE A 880 2.43 10.26 -20.61
CA ILE A 880 3.24 9.03 -20.70
C ILE A 880 4.27 9.03 -21.85
N TYR A 881 4.17 9.96 -22.82
CA TYR A 881 4.95 9.97 -24.07
C TYR A 881 5.52 11.34 -24.43
N SER A 882 6.06 12.09 -23.51
CA SER A 882 6.81 13.32 -23.82
C SER A 882 8.31 13.09 -24.14
N GLY A 883 8.75 11.84 -24.20
CA GLY A 883 10.13 11.49 -24.53
C GLY A 883 10.35 11.43 -26.05
N THR A 884 10.95 12.48 -26.62
CA THR A 884 11.71 12.29 -27.86
C THR A 884 12.87 11.35 -27.53
N GLY A 885 12.76 10.10 -27.99
CA GLY A 885 13.89 9.18 -27.91
C GLY A 885 15.08 9.82 -28.63
N LYS A 886 16.10 10.21 -27.86
CA LYS A 886 17.40 10.46 -28.46
C LYS A 886 17.88 9.13 -28.99
N GLU A 887 18.14 9.07 -30.26
CA GLU A 887 18.90 8.00 -30.90
C GLU A 887 20.16 7.78 -30.09
N ALA A 888 20.25 6.63 -29.43
CA ALA A 888 21.47 6.21 -28.78
C ALA A 888 22.25 5.40 -29.83
N ASP A 889 23.19 6.04 -30.49
CA ASP A 889 24.18 5.34 -31.29
C ASP A 889 24.85 4.25 -30.46
N GLU A 890 24.99 3.06 -31.04
CA GLU A 890 25.74 1.98 -30.46
C GLU A 890 27.22 2.33 -30.53
N ILE A 891 27.76 2.88 -29.42
CA ILE A 891 29.18 3.24 -29.33
C ILE A 891 29.92 2.04 -28.77
N LYS A 892 30.75 1.40 -29.58
CA LYS A 892 31.71 0.37 -29.14
C LYS A 892 33.02 1.04 -28.78
N GLU A 893 33.54 0.69 -27.62
CA GLU A 893 34.82 1.18 -27.11
C GLU A 893 35.63 0.00 -26.56
N HIS A 894 36.97 0.15 -26.55
CA HIS A 894 37.85 -0.79 -25.89
C HIS A 894 37.59 -0.85 -24.39
N LEU A 895 37.73 -2.01 -23.79
CA LEU A 895 37.49 -2.21 -22.35
C LEU A 895 38.29 -1.27 -21.49
N SER A 896 39.53 -0.99 -21.86
CA SER A 896 40.40 -0.03 -21.17
C SER A 896 39.83 1.39 -21.13
N ALA A 897 39.30 1.86 -22.27
CA ALA A 897 38.71 3.21 -22.36
C ALA A 897 37.41 3.29 -21.51
N ILE A 898 36.58 2.25 -21.49
CA ILE A 898 35.38 2.18 -20.66
C ILE A 898 35.74 2.19 -19.17
N ILE A 899 36.77 1.46 -18.78
CA ILE A 899 37.32 1.43 -17.41
C ILE A 899 37.82 2.80 -16.99
N ASP A 900 38.57 3.50 -17.84
CA ASP A 900 39.10 4.82 -17.53
C ASP A 900 38.01 5.85 -17.26
N VAL A 901 36.96 5.89 -18.07
CA VAL A 901 35.80 6.78 -17.86
C VAL A 901 35.06 6.47 -16.55
N LEU A 902 34.93 5.18 -16.21
CA LEU A 902 34.30 4.79 -14.95
C LEU A 902 35.19 5.15 -13.74
N ASN A 903 36.48 4.90 -13.83
CA ASN A 903 37.44 5.26 -12.78
C ASN A 903 37.54 6.78 -12.57
N GLU A 904 37.45 7.58 -13.64
CA GLU A 904 37.38 9.03 -13.53
C GLU A 904 36.10 9.47 -12.81
N ARG A 905 34.97 8.88 -13.11
CA ARG A 905 33.67 9.22 -12.50
C ARG A 905 33.54 8.77 -11.04
N PHE A 906 33.90 7.53 -10.74
CA PHE A 906 33.67 6.91 -9.43
C PHE A 906 34.92 6.88 -8.54
N GLY A 907 36.09 7.17 -9.09
CA GLY A 907 37.39 7.15 -8.40
C GLY A 907 37.91 8.49 -7.94
N ILE A 908 37.16 9.57 -8.10
CA ILE A 908 37.63 10.95 -7.90
C ILE A 908 38.21 11.21 -6.48
N ALA A 909 37.66 10.60 -5.47
CA ALA A 909 38.02 10.80 -4.07
C ALA A 909 38.86 9.64 -3.49
N LEU A 910 39.34 8.70 -4.31
CA LEU A 910 40.11 7.55 -3.85
C LEU A 910 41.60 7.85 -3.77
N GLY A 911 42.20 7.57 -2.61
CA GLY A 911 43.61 7.64 -2.38
C GLY A 911 44.26 6.26 -2.32
N THR A 912 45.58 6.22 -2.05
CA THR A 912 46.34 4.97 -1.88
C THR A 912 45.80 4.12 -0.73
N ALA A 913 45.19 4.72 0.29
CA ALA A 913 44.61 4.01 1.43
C ALA A 913 43.35 3.19 1.07
N ASP A 914 42.68 3.53 0.00
CA ASP A 914 41.45 2.88 -0.46
C ASP A 914 41.72 1.69 -1.43
N GLN A 915 43.00 1.42 -1.70
CA GLN A 915 43.42 0.35 -2.59
C GLN A 915 43.06 -1.01 -1.98
N LEU A 916 42.56 -1.91 -2.81
CA LEU A 916 42.25 -3.27 -2.38
C LEU A 916 43.53 -4.09 -2.17
N PHE A 917 44.06 -3.92 -1.01
CA PHE A 917 45.32 -4.50 -0.59
C PHE A 917 45.36 -6.04 -0.61
N PHE A 918 44.21 -6.64 -0.29
CA PHE A 918 44.13 -8.09 -0.17
C PHE A 918 44.17 -8.83 -1.51
N ASP A 919 43.54 -8.30 -2.56
CA ASP A 919 43.53 -8.95 -3.87
C ASP A 919 44.91 -8.95 -4.51
N GLN A 920 45.68 -7.92 -4.22
CA GLN A 920 47.09 -7.84 -4.64
C GLN A 920 47.97 -8.83 -3.85
N LEU A 921 47.69 -9.07 -2.59
CA LEU A 921 48.35 -10.10 -1.81
C LEU A 921 47.97 -11.50 -2.29
N GLU A 922 46.71 -11.74 -2.62
CA GLU A 922 46.25 -12.99 -3.18
C GLU A 922 46.96 -13.33 -4.49
N ALA A 923 47.03 -12.37 -5.41
CA ALA A 923 47.76 -12.55 -6.66
C ALA A 923 49.24 -12.86 -6.44
N ALA A 924 49.86 -12.21 -5.44
CA ALA A 924 51.22 -12.49 -5.06
C ALA A 924 51.42 -13.89 -4.47
N TRP A 925 50.47 -14.37 -3.65
CA TRP A 925 50.53 -15.72 -3.09
C TRP A 925 50.23 -16.81 -4.11
N MET A 926 49.33 -16.58 -5.07
CA MET A 926 49.05 -17.49 -6.17
C MET A 926 50.20 -17.55 -7.17
N GLY A 927 50.93 -16.47 -7.34
CA GLY A 927 52.16 -16.42 -8.14
C GLY A 927 53.44 -17.00 -7.46
N ASP A 928 53.39 -17.31 -6.17
CA ASP A 928 54.50 -17.89 -5.43
C ASP A 928 54.54 -19.43 -5.65
N GLU A 929 55.38 -19.83 -6.62
CA GLU A 929 55.54 -21.24 -7.00
C GLU A 929 55.89 -22.15 -5.80
N HIS A 930 56.62 -21.67 -4.81
CA HIS A 930 56.99 -22.42 -3.61
C HIS A 930 55.77 -22.63 -2.70
N LEU A 931 54.94 -21.63 -2.52
CA LEU A 931 53.72 -21.69 -1.71
C LEU A 931 52.70 -22.61 -2.37
N VAL A 932 52.49 -22.50 -3.66
CA VAL A 932 51.62 -23.36 -4.46
C VAL A 932 52.07 -24.81 -4.44
N ALA A 933 53.41 -25.06 -4.54
CA ALA A 933 53.94 -26.42 -4.45
C ALA A 933 53.70 -27.04 -3.05
N GLN A 934 53.82 -26.24 -1.97
CA GLN A 934 53.54 -26.73 -0.63
C GLN A 934 52.05 -26.97 -0.37
N ALA A 935 51.13 -26.16 -0.94
CA ALA A 935 49.70 -26.40 -0.90
C ALA A 935 49.31 -27.71 -1.65
N ARG A 936 50.01 -28.05 -2.71
CA ARG A 936 49.81 -29.33 -3.44
C ARG A 936 50.30 -30.53 -2.69
N ALA A 937 51.41 -30.41 -1.98
CA ALA A 937 52.09 -31.52 -1.34
C ALA A 937 51.57 -31.86 0.07
N ASN A 938 50.88 -30.98 0.74
CA ASN A 938 50.50 -31.14 2.14
C ASN A 938 48.95 -31.15 2.30
N PRO A 939 48.43 -31.79 3.41
CA PRO A 939 47.08 -31.56 3.89
C PRO A 939 46.91 -30.11 4.33
N ILE A 940 45.64 -29.62 4.34
CA ILE A 940 45.32 -28.21 4.64
C ILE A 940 45.81 -27.80 6.05
N GLU A 941 45.76 -28.71 7.03
CA GLU A 941 46.22 -28.48 8.40
C GLU A 941 47.72 -28.14 8.45
N ASN A 942 48.54 -28.85 7.67
CA ASN A 942 49.97 -28.60 7.58
C ASN A 942 50.30 -27.37 6.76
N PHE A 943 49.54 -27.17 5.67
CA PHE A 943 49.68 -25.98 4.84
C PHE A 943 49.35 -24.69 5.62
N ARG A 944 48.41 -24.76 6.53
CA ARG A 944 48.02 -23.64 7.40
C ARG A 944 49.19 -23.06 8.17
N LEU A 945 50.06 -23.92 8.71
CA LEU A 945 51.24 -23.48 9.47
C LEU A 945 52.23 -22.73 8.62
N VAL A 946 52.42 -23.15 7.38
CA VAL A 946 53.30 -22.50 6.42
C VAL A 946 52.73 -21.19 5.91
N PHE A 947 51.41 -21.22 5.62
CA PHE A 947 50.73 -20.04 5.12
C PHE A 947 50.61 -18.95 6.18
N ALA A 948 50.40 -19.26 7.44
CA ALA A 948 50.34 -18.29 8.53
C ALA A 948 51.59 -17.45 8.64
N ASP A 949 52.80 -18.09 8.59
CA ASP A 949 54.09 -17.37 8.61
C ASP A 949 54.28 -16.50 7.35
N ARG A 950 53.85 -17.03 6.18
CA ARG A 950 53.91 -16.31 4.91
C ARG A 950 52.95 -15.14 4.84
N PHE A 951 51.72 -15.32 5.36
CA PHE A 951 50.72 -14.30 5.45
C PHE A 951 51.20 -13.05 6.21
N ILE A 952 51.69 -13.24 7.43
CA ILE A 952 52.21 -12.15 8.25
C ILE A 952 53.40 -11.47 7.58
N LYS A 953 54.34 -12.23 7.02
CA LYS A 953 55.52 -11.66 6.32
C LYS A 953 55.11 -10.83 5.09
N SER A 954 54.10 -11.28 4.35
CA SER A 954 53.65 -10.56 3.16
C SER A 954 52.94 -9.25 3.55
N ILE A 955 52.20 -9.25 4.66
CA ILE A 955 51.54 -8.06 5.19
C ILE A 955 52.56 -7.06 5.69
N VAL A 956 53.54 -7.51 6.47
CA VAL A 956 54.63 -6.65 6.98
C VAL A 956 55.48 -6.06 5.85
N ALA A 957 55.74 -6.80 4.78
CA ALA A 957 56.51 -6.35 3.63
C ALA A 957 55.80 -5.22 2.81
N ARG A 958 54.51 -5.01 3.01
CA ARG A 958 53.70 -3.98 2.36
C ARG A 958 53.15 -2.92 3.30
N MET A 959 53.75 -2.74 4.48
CA MET A 959 53.36 -1.82 5.53
C MET A 959 53.22 -0.38 5.05
N ASP A 960 54.07 0.04 4.12
CA ASP A 960 54.07 1.39 3.58
C ASP A 960 52.93 1.63 2.57
N ASP A 961 52.31 0.59 2.06
CA ASP A 961 51.27 0.68 1.03
C ASP A 961 49.88 1.01 1.61
N ASN A 962 49.58 0.63 2.87
CA ASN A 962 48.29 0.94 3.53
C ASN A 962 48.38 0.79 5.07
N ALA A 963 48.77 1.85 5.77
CA ALA A 963 48.97 1.87 7.21
C ALA A 963 47.70 1.55 8.04
N ASP A 964 46.52 1.90 7.56
CA ASP A 964 45.23 1.68 8.30
C ASP A 964 44.79 0.23 8.27
N ILE A 965 44.88 -0.45 7.13
CA ILE A 965 44.57 -1.87 7.00
C ILE A 965 45.62 -2.71 7.74
N PHE A 966 46.87 -2.28 7.65
CA PHE A 966 47.98 -2.92 8.38
C PHE A 966 47.76 -2.88 9.90
N GLY A 967 47.39 -1.72 10.46
CA GLY A 967 47.01 -1.57 11.86
C GLY A 967 45.88 -2.51 12.27
N LYS A 968 44.79 -2.54 11.51
CA LYS A 968 43.64 -3.44 11.78
C LYS A 968 44.04 -4.93 11.78
N ILE A 969 44.91 -5.38 10.87
CA ILE A 969 45.28 -6.79 10.80
C ILE A 969 46.20 -7.17 11.97
N LEU A 970 47.09 -6.29 12.41
CA LEU A 970 48.02 -6.60 13.51
C LEU A 970 47.37 -6.40 14.89
N ASP A 971 46.46 -5.43 15.03
CA ASP A 971 45.84 -5.07 16.30
C ASP A 971 44.58 -5.88 16.63
N ASP A 972 43.98 -6.55 15.62
CA ASP A 972 42.79 -7.41 15.79
C ASP A 972 43.09 -8.87 15.41
N PRO A 973 43.42 -9.74 16.39
CA PRO A 973 43.72 -11.15 16.13
C PRO A 973 42.57 -11.93 15.51
N ALA A 974 41.30 -11.55 15.75
CA ALA A 974 40.15 -12.22 15.18
C ALA A 974 40.01 -11.88 13.69
N PHE A 975 40.20 -10.61 13.34
CA PHE A 975 40.22 -10.15 11.96
C PHE A 975 41.37 -10.78 11.18
N GLN A 976 42.57 -10.79 11.75
CA GLN A 976 43.74 -11.46 11.19
C GLN A 976 43.49 -12.93 10.90
N SER A 977 42.92 -13.67 11.86
CA SER A 977 42.61 -15.09 11.71
C SER A 977 41.59 -15.36 10.61
N THR A 978 40.56 -14.52 10.52
CA THR A 978 39.49 -14.66 9.52
C THR A 978 40.00 -14.43 8.10
N VAL A 979 40.77 -13.37 7.91
CA VAL A 979 41.39 -13.05 6.62
C VAL A 979 42.38 -14.12 6.21
N MET A 980 43.20 -14.57 7.14
CA MET A 980 44.17 -15.64 6.87
C MET A 980 43.46 -16.95 6.46
N GLU A 981 42.43 -17.35 7.16
CA GLU A 981 41.70 -18.60 6.85
C GLU A 981 41.01 -18.54 5.49
N HIS A 982 40.44 -17.39 5.13
CA HIS A 982 39.80 -17.17 3.84
C HIS A 982 40.81 -17.38 2.69
N TYR A 983 41.98 -16.74 2.76
CA TYR A 983 42.98 -16.86 1.69
C TYR A 983 43.72 -18.20 1.71
N LEU A 984 43.92 -18.80 2.87
CA LEU A 984 44.43 -20.17 3.00
C LEU A 984 43.59 -21.14 2.15
N GLN A 985 42.27 -21.07 2.27
CA GLN A 985 41.36 -21.98 1.59
C GLN A 985 41.39 -21.77 0.09
N ARG A 986 41.36 -20.51 -0.36
CA ARG A 986 41.41 -20.15 -1.79
C ARG A 986 42.72 -20.58 -2.46
N ILE A 987 43.85 -20.33 -1.84
CA ILE A 987 45.15 -20.72 -2.38
C ILE A 987 45.30 -22.26 -2.42
N PHE A 988 44.78 -22.95 -1.38
CA PHE A 988 44.79 -24.39 -1.34
C PHE A 988 43.94 -25.04 -2.43
N GLU A 989 42.75 -24.50 -2.71
CA GLU A 989 41.87 -24.95 -3.79
C GLU A 989 42.49 -24.65 -5.15
N HIS A 990 43.00 -23.42 -5.36
CA HIS A 990 43.66 -23.03 -6.61
C HIS A 990 44.86 -23.91 -6.93
N ALA A 991 45.69 -24.22 -5.95
CA ALA A 991 46.87 -25.04 -6.12
C ALA A 991 46.56 -26.51 -6.55
N ARG A 992 45.37 -27.02 -6.24
CA ARG A 992 44.91 -28.37 -6.55
C ARG A 992 43.97 -28.46 -7.77
N THR A 993 43.55 -27.36 -8.32
CA THR A 993 42.81 -27.34 -9.58
C THR A 993 43.81 -27.66 -10.72
N PRO A 994 43.58 -28.67 -11.57
CA PRO A 994 44.46 -28.94 -12.70
C PRO A 994 44.48 -27.72 -13.60
N ALA A 995 45.66 -27.29 -14.03
CA ALA A 995 45.76 -26.25 -15.05
C ALA A 995 44.99 -26.70 -16.30
N PRO A 996 44.20 -25.78 -16.95
CA PRO A 996 43.41 -26.12 -18.13
C PRO A 996 44.22 -26.62 -19.30
#